data_db72444bd61af0cdcd4d471be5b37353
#
_entry.id   db72444bd61af0cdcd4d471be5b37353
#
_cell.length_a   1.000
_cell.length_b   1.000
_cell.length_c   1.000
_cell.angle_alpha   90.00
_cell.angle_beta   90.00
_cell.angle_gamma   90.00
#
_symmetry.space_group_name_H-M   'P 1'
#
loop_
_entity.id
_entity.type
_entity.pdbx_description
1 polymer ?
#
loop_
_entity_poly.entity_id
_entity_poly.type
_entity_poly.pdbx_seq_one_letter_code
_entity_poly.pdbx_strand_id
1 'polypeptide(L)'
;MPAEEMGKLTNRMRLTLAVSSLVFLAVLAISPIKDWRREWKLYKRSYLRFAQSRPDTKRLIADYRPSIDQIWLPDMNVTDRCTTCHQGITQPTLRDASVPQPFEAHRSIPHNVRDWGCTPCHRGQGPATEVAEAHESTLAWEQPILSIHFIQASCGTCHLSDLPQTPQLTRGRQLLASLNCQGCHKLPGIEMPAMRGPELSSIGTKVTREWIYKWLKEPRTVLDKDGNVTVNGYETGEEPRMPKFRLTEEELLNLSAYLSAQKAKPLTPYTIAPAVVARWSKNPELTSQGELRFRQMFCSTCHSLAVTRAGETKLIGGDIGPELTKVGSKVNPAWLVAWLRDPESYLPHTSMPRYGWSDEDLYKVTQYIETKLVDPDLLASVPKLDSPTEEQIQSGRRLFLEKGCASCHAIAGVNPQKDFGPDLSGLGRKNASELEFGTAKIPHNLVAYIQAKLEDPIAVNLAARMPQYNWNQADLDAVTTALLSMKGALPTSALQKLVVPRKEAVFRPTGAFAEVYERYKCYTCHKFNGYGGDLAPELTYEGSRAQHQWLVDFLKSPQTLRPTLILRMPQLNMSDNDAATLADYISMVLQNPAINPVKPDANEFSPAMAALGQQLYEVKYQCQSCHTIGGTGGYVGPNLNNAGRWLTAAWIEAWLKDPQALVPDTIEPRRNFTDQEIKALTAYLMTLQAGIAPQKSATASRVGTARGVSP
;
A
#
# COMPACT_ATOMS: atom_id res chain seq x y z
N MET A 1 -79.99 -29.00 -35.13
CA MET A 1 -79.42 -28.01 -36.02
C MET A 1 -80.08 -28.15 -37.38
N PRO A 2 -80.54 -27.06 -37.99
CA PRO A 2 -80.99 -27.11 -39.34
C PRO A 2 -79.91 -27.53 -40.32
N ALA A 3 -80.30 -28.21 -41.44
CA ALA A 3 -79.33 -28.71 -42.43
C ALA A 3 -78.40 -27.63 -43.02
N GLU A 4 -78.90 -26.41 -43.12
CA GLU A 4 -78.12 -25.24 -43.56
C GLU A 4 -77.02 -24.81 -42.60
N GLU A 5 -77.30 -24.82 -41.32
CA GLU A 5 -76.28 -24.58 -40.28
C GLU A 5 -75.17 -25.66 -40.24
N MET A 6 -75.58 -26.90 -40.44
CA MET A 6 -74.65 -28.01 -40.52
C MET A 6 -73.76 -27.91 -41.76
N GLY A 7 -74.27 -27.48 -42.87
CA GLY A 7 -73.53 -27.18 -44.10
C GLY A 7 -72.51 -26.04 -43.92
N LYS A 8 -72.92 -24.96 -43.27
CA LYS A 8 -72.04 -23.79 -42.97
C LYS A 8 -70.88 -24.25 -41.99
N LEU A 9 -71.19 -25.06 -40.98
CA LEU A 9 -70.19 -25.55 -40.03
C LEU A 9 -69.20 -26.48 -40.74
N THR A 10 -69.66 -27.40 -41.61
CA THR A 10 -68.83 -28.30 -42.38
C THR A 10 -67.89 -27.53 -43.32
N ASN A 11 -68.36 -26.49 -43.98
CA ASN A 11 -67.52 -25.66 -44.84
C ASN A 11 -66.48 -24.86 -44.04
N ARG A 12 -66.85 -24.33 -42.87
CA ARG A 12 -65.87 -23.66 -41.96
C ARG A 12 -64.78 -24.65 -41.51
N MET A 13 -65.18 -25.86 -41.14
CA MET A 13 -64.20 -26.91 -40.74
C MET A 13 -63.27 -27.28 -41.89
N ARG A 14 -63.80 -27.43 -43.14
CA ARG A 14 -62.95 -27.70 -44.32
C ARG A 14 -61.99 -26.57 -44.62
N LEU A 15 -62.47 -25.33 -44.52
CA LEU A 15 -61.61 -24.15 -44.70
C LEU A 15 -60.55 -24.07 -43.63
N THR A 16 -60.88 -24.27 -42.36
CA THR A 16 -59.91 -24.31 -41.24
C THR A 16 -58.87 -25.40 -41.47
N LEU A 17 -59.28 -26.62 -41.89
CA LEU A 17 -58.36 -27.72 -42.20
C LEU A 17 -57.44 -27.35 -43.38
N ALA A 18 -57.99 -26.78 -44.45
CA ALA A 18 -57.18 -26.37 -45.62
C ALA A 18 -56.16 -25.29 -45.24
N VAL A 19 -56.56 -24.28 -44.48
CA VAL A 19 -55.66 -23.19 -44.04
C VAL A 19 -54.60 -23.74 -43.09
N SER A 20 -54.98 -24.54 -42.10
CA SER A 20 -54.00 -25.16 -41.16
C SER A 20 -53.01 -26.09 -41.86
N SER A 21 -53.47 -26.84 -42.87
CA SER A 21 -52.59 -27.70 -43.67
C SER A 21 -51.60 -26.89 -44.52
N LEU A 22 -52.06 -25.80 -45.14
CA LEU A 22 -51.19 -24.90 -45.89
C LEU A 22 -50.16 -24.22 -44.98
N VAL A 23 -50.57 -23.75 -43.80
CA VAL A 23 -49.67 -23.18 -42.79
C VAL A 23 -48.62 -24.23 -42.34
N PHE A 24 -49.07 -25.46 -42.08
CA PHE A 24 -48.14 -26.54 -41.70
C PHE A 24 -47.16 -26.85 -42.81
N LEU A 25 -47.57 -26.94 -44.06
CA LEU A 25 -46.70 -27.15 -45.22
C LEU A 25 -45.70 -26.00 -45.38
N ALA A 26 -46.17 -24.75 -45.20
CA ALA A 26 -45.30 -23.57 -45.25
C ALA A 26 -44.21 -23.62 -44.12
N VAL A 27 -44.61 -23.99 -42.92
CA VAL A 27 -43.64 -24.17 -41.78
C VAL A 27 -42.65 -25.29 -42.09
N LEU A 28 -43.09 -26.43 -42.62
CA LEU A 28 -42.23 -27.51 -43.04
C LEU A 28 -41.23 -27.13 -44.13
N ALA A 29 -41.65 -26.29 -45.09
CA ALA A 29 -40.78 -25.76 -46.16
C ALA A 29 -39.76 -24.71 -45.66
N ILE A 30 -40.20 -23.84 -44.77
CA ILE A 30 -39.34 -22.77 -44.22
C ILE A 30 -38.37 -23.27 -43.17
N SER A 31 -38.73 -24.28 -42.38
CA SER A 31 -37.92 -24.84 -41.28
C SER A 31 -36.50 -25.28 -41.71
N PRO A 32 -36.29 -26.04 -42.79
CA PRO A 32 -34.96 -26.39 -43.27
C PRO A 32 -34.14 -25.16 -43.71
N ILE A 33 -34.79 -24.17 -44.31
CA ILE A 33 -34.10 -22.93 -44.73
C ILE A 33 -33.61 -22.15 -43.52
N LYS A 34 -34.47 -22.00 -42.50
CA LYS A 34 -34.10 -21.39 -41.22
C LYS A 34 -32.99 -22.14 -40.53
N ASP A 35 -33.05 -23.48 -40.46
CA ASP A 35 -32.02 -24.28 -39.87
C ASP A 35 -30.68 -24.22 -40.65
N TRP A 36 -30.71 -24.13 -41.96
CA TRP A 36 -29.54 -23.96 -42.81
C TRP A 36 -28.87 -22.57 -42.63
N ARG A 37 -29.64 -21.52 -42.27
CA ARG A 37 -29.20 -20.14 -42.03
C ARG A 37 -28.80 -19.86 -40.58
N ARG A 38 -28.83 -20.81 -39.67
CA ARG A 38 -28.40 -20.60 -38.27
C ARG A 38 -26.97 -20.05 -38.24
N GLU A 39 -26.71 -19.04 -37.40
CA GLU A 39 -25.43 -18.31 -37.37
C GLU A 39 -24.25 -19.26 -37.15
N TRP A 40 -24.34 -20.18 -36.17
CA TRP A 40 -23.26 -21.12 -35.92
C TRP A 40 -22.88 -21.96 -37.14
N LYS A 41 -23.83 -22.33 -38.02
CA LYS A 41 -23.58 -23.02 -39.29
C LYS A 41 -22.87 -22.14 -40.31
N LEU A 42 -23.14 -20.84 -40.26
CA LEU A 42 -22.46 -19.84 -41.11
C LEU A 42 -20.99 -19.73 -40.71
N TYR A 43 -20.71 -19.64 -39.41
CA TYR A 43 -19.34 -19.63 -38.90
C TYR A 43 -18.56 -20.89 -39.22
N LYS A 44 -19.18 -22.06 -39.03
CA LYS A 44 -18.58 -23.36 -39.41
C LYS A 44 -18.19 -23.41 -40.89
N ARG A 45 -19.08 -22.94 -41.79
CA ARG A 45 -18.79 -22.88 -43.24
C ARG A 45 -17.70 -21.86 -43.58
N SER A 46 -17.68 -20.76 -42.89
CA SER A 46 -16.65 -19.75 -43.08
C SER A 46 -15.29 -20.24 -42.63
N TYR A 47 -15.21 -20.94 -41.50
CA TYR A 47 -13.98 -21.55 -41.02
C TYR A 47 -13.47 -22.63 -42.02
N LEU A 48 -14.34 -23.47 -42.53
CA LEU A 48 -13.97 -24.48 -43.55
C LEU A 48 -13.35 -23.82 -44.79
N ARG A 49 -13.99 -22.78 -45.33
CA ARG A 49 -13.45 -22.04 -46.47
C ARG A 49 -12.06 -21.40 -46.18
N PHE A 50 -11.95 -20.78 -44.99
CA PHE A 50 -10.69 -20.23 -44.54
C PHE A 50 -9.61 -21.29 -44.39
N ALA A 51 -9.92 -22.39 -43.70
CA ALA A 51 -8.97 -23.48 -43.49
C ALA A 51 -8.57 -24.24 -44.79
N GLN A 52 -9.46 -24.30 -45.78
CA GLN A 52 -9.17 -24.86 -47.10
C GLN A 52 -8.21 -23.98 -47.92
N SER A 53 -8.21 -22.66 -47.70
CA SER A 53 -7.35 -21.70 -48.39
C SER A 53 -5.92 -21.68 -47.86
N ARG A 54 -5.64 -22.31 -46.69
CA ARG A 54 -4.31 -22.30 -46.05
C ARG A 54 -3.71 -23.73 -46.05
N PRO A 55 -2.48 -23.93 -46.56
CA PRO A 55 -1.82 -25.23 -46.57
C PRO A 55 -1.60 -25.82 -45.14
N ASP A 56 -1.28 -24.98 -44.18
CA ASP A 56 -1.00 -25.35 -42.78
C ASP A 56 -2.23 -25.84 -42.00
N THR A 57 -3.42 -25.46 -42.42
CA THR A 57 -4.69 -25.83 -41.75
C THR A 57 -5.43 -26.96 -42.43
N LYS A 58 -5.06 -27.38 -43.63
CA LYS A 58 -5.74 -28.48 -44.35
C LYS A 58 -5.86 -29.76 -43.53
N ARG A 59 -4.84 -30.10 -42.73
CA ARG A 59 -4.88 -31.28 -41.86
C ARG A 59 -5.92 -31.19 -40.75
N LEU A 60 -6.26 -29.99 -40.31
CA LEU A 60 -7.22 -29.76 -39.22
C LEU A 60 -8.68 -30.00 -39.65
N ILE A 61 -8.94 -30.03 -40.96
CA ILE A 61 -10.27 -30.19 -41.53
C ILE A 61 -10.48 -31.51 -42.27
N ALA A 62 -9.50 -32.42 -42.27
CA ALA A 62 -9.59 -33.71 -42.98
C ALA A 62 -10.83 -34.51 -42.57
N ASP A 63 -11.13 -34.56 -41.27
CA ASP A 63 -12.29 -35.26 -40.69
C ASP A 63 -13.35 -34.32 -40.08
N TYR A 64 -13.33 -33.06 -40.52
CA TYR A 64 -14.18 -32.02 -39.93
C TYR A 64 -15.65 -32.21 -40.27
N ARG A 65 -16.47 -32.40 -39.25
CA ARG A 65 -17.94 -32.43 -39.36
C ARG A 65 -18.54 -31.22 -38.64
N PRO A 66 -19.33 -30.39 -39.33
CA PRO A 66 -20.01 -29.27 -38.68
C PRO A 66 -20.98 -29.75 -37.63
N SER A 67 -20.67 -29.55 -36.38
CA SER A 67 -21.52 -29.86 -35.22
C SER A 67 -21.46 -28.71 -34.22
N ILE A 68 -22.34 -28.69 -33.24
CA ILE A 68 -22.22 -27.81 -32.08
C ILE A 68 -21.17 -28.41 -31.16
N ASP A 69 -20.08 -27.70 -30.92
CA ASP A 69 -19.06 -28.09 -29.97
C ASP A 69 -19.51 -27.63 -28.58
N GLN A 70 -19.49 -28.54 -27.62
CA GLN A 70 -19.96 -28.23 -26.27
C GLN A 70 -18.98 -28.76 -25.25
N ILE A 71 -18.61 -27.90 -24.31
CA ILE A 71 -17.85 -28.21 -23.11
C ILE A 71 -18.83 -28.12 -21.95
N TRP A 72 -18.92 -29.17 -21.14
CA TRP A 72 -19.73 -29.16 -19.94
C TRP A 72 -18.87 -29.25 -18.70
N LEU A 73 -19.06 -28.29 -17.80
CA LEU A 73 -18.32 -28.13 -16.56
C LEU A 73 -19.31 -28.35 -15.39
N PRO A 74 -19.53 -29.60 -14.94
CA PRO A 74 -20.55 -29.91 -13.94
C PRO A 74 -20.29 -29.23 -12.60
N ASP A 75 -19.03 -29.16 -12.16
CA ASP A 75 -18.65 -28.54 -10.90
C ASP A 75 -18.93 -27.03 -10.84
N MET A 76 -19.02 -26.37 -11.99
CA MET A 76 -19.31 -24.95 -12.13
C MET A 76 -20.74 -24.69 -12.64
N ASN A 77 -21.48 -25.73 -12.94
CA ASN A 77 -22.79 -25.68 -13.59
C ASN A 77 -22.79 -24.85 -14.88
N VAL A 78 -21.73 -24.98 -15.69
CA VAL A 78 -21.53 -24.22 -16.92
C VAL A 78 -21.58 -25.13 -18.13
N THR A 79 -22.37 -24.74 -19.15
CA THR A 79 -22.33 -25.30 -20.50
C THR A 79 -21.74 -24.25 -21.43
N ASP A 80 -20.67 -24.57 -22.14
CA ASP A 80 -19.94 -23.66 -23.02
C ASP A 80 -19.95 -24.17 -24.47
N ARG A 81 -20.40 -23.36 -25.39
CA ARG A 81 -20.48 -23.63 -26.85
C ARG A 81 -19.67 -22.63 -27.67
N CYS A 82 -18.89 -21.77 -27.06
CA CYS A 82 -18.16 -20.71 -27.72
C CYS A 82 -17.23 -21.24 -28.83
N THR A 83 -16.63 -22.39 -28.64
CA THR A 83 -15.77 -23.05 -29.63
C THR A 83 -16.53 -23.48 -30.90
N THR A 84 -17.86 -23.50 -30.88
CA THR A 84 -18.68 -23.72 -32.08
C THR A 84 -18.43 -22.63 -33.14
N CYS A 85 -18.27 -21.37 -32.76
CA CYS A 85 -17.94 -20.26 -33.64
C CYS A 85 -16.45 -19.94 -33.62
N HIS A 86 -15.78 -19.94 -32.44
CA HIS A 86 -14.37 -19.64 -32.23
C HIS A 86 -13.46 -20.87 -32.44
N GLN A 87 -13.44 -21.42 -33.65
CA GLN A 87 -12.86 -22.73 -33.94
C GLN A 87 -11.34 -22.78 -33.95
N GLY A 88 -10.68 -21.66 -34.26
CA GLY A 88 -9.24 -21.54 -34.27
C GLY A 88 -8.63 -21.35 -32.89
N ILE A 89 -9.44 -21.13 -31.86
CA ILE A 89 -9.00 -20.65 -30.53
C ILE A 89 -7.95 -21.54 -29.85
N THR A 90 -7.95 -22.83 -30.11
CA THR A 90 -6.98 -23.81 -29.55
C THR A 90 -5.84 -24.16 -30.52
N GLN A 91 -5.74 -23.47 -31.67
CA GLN A 91 -4.77 -23.76 -32.72
C GLN A 91 -3.63 -22.72 -32.73
N PRO A 92 -2.46 -22.99 -32.13
CA PRO A 92 -1.38 -22.00 -32.02
C PRO A 92 -0.88 -21.47 -33.37
N THR A 93 -1.03 -22.24 -34.46
CA THR A 93 -0.69 -21.85 -35.81
C THR A 93 -1.57 -20.73 -36.39
N LEU A 94 -2.71 -20.47 -35.75
CA LEU A 94 -3.64 -19.40 -36.16
C LEU A 94 -3.47 -18.11 -35.35
N ARG A 95 -2.26 -17.86 -34.83
CA ARG A 95 -1.92 -16.65 -34.04
C ARG A 95 -1.25 -15.56 -34.89
N ASP A 96 -1.73 -15.33 -36.08
CA ASP A 96 -1.18 -14.26 -36.91
C ASP A 96 -2.26 -13.27 -37.37
N ALA A 97 -1.85 -12.03 -37.68
CA ALA A 97 -2.78 -10.95 -38.03
C ALA A 97 -3.57 -11.19 -39.33
N SER A 98 -3.23 -12.21 -40.12
CA SER A 98 -3.96 -12.58 -41.34
C SER A 98 -5.16 -13.48 -41.06
N VAL A 99 -5.30 -13.99 -39.82
CA VAL A 99 -6.41 -14.85 -39.45
C VAL A 99 -7.64 -14.00 -39.12
N PRO A 100 -8.76 -14.17 -39.85
CA PRO A 100 -9.94 -13.37 -39.58
C PRO A 100 -10.62 -13.79 -38.26
N GLN A 101 -11.18 -12.80 -37.56
CA GLN A 101 -12.03 -13.06 -36.41
C GLN A 101 -13.29 -13.83 -36.88
N PRO A 102 -13.81 -14.79 -36.11
CA PRO A 102 -13.37 -15.20 -34.75
C PRO A 102 -12.46 -16.43 -34.74
N PHE A 103 -11.62 -16.66 -35.74
CA PHE A 103 -10.82 -17.89 -35.92
C PHE A 103 -9.39 -17.76 -35.39
N GLU A 104 -9.01 -16.60 -34.87
CA GLU A 104 -7.70 -16.38 -34.28
C GLU A 104 -7.49 -17.23 -33.02
N ALA A 105 -6.25 -17.73 -32.86
CA ALA A 105 -5.88 -18.49 -31.69
C ALA A 105 -5.82 -17.60 -30.44
N HIS A 106 -6.29 -18.13 -29.31
CA HIS A 106 -6.20 -17.45 -28.04
C HIS A 106 -4.74 -17.19 -27.64
N ARG A 107 -4.48 -16.04 -26.99
CA ARG A 107 -3.19 -15.76 -26.36
C ARG A 107 -2.89 -16.83 -25.31
N SER A 108 -1.60 -17.00 -24.96
CA SER A 108 -1.21 -17.97 -23.93
C SER A 108 -1.90 -17.64 -22.60
N ILE A 109 -2.60 -18.61 -22.06
CA ILE A 109 -3.30 -18.57 -20.77
C ILE A 109 -2.88 -19.77 -19.93
N PRO A 110 -2.91 -19.67 -18.59
CA PRO A 110 -2.49 -20.76 -17.70
C PRO A 110 -3.49 -21.94 -17.69
N HIS A 111 -4.71 -21.73 -18.16
CA HIS A 111 -5.77 -22.74 -18.15
C HIS A 111 -6.04 -23.28 -19.56
N ASN A 112 -6.17 -24.61 -19.67
CA ASN A 112 -6.52 -25.23 -20.94
C ASN A 112 -8.00 -24.96 -21.28
N VAL A 113 -8.27 -24.37 -22.45
CA VAL A 113 -9.63 -24.06 -22.92
C VAL A 113 -10.54 -25.30 -22.98
N ARG A 114 -9.99 -26.48 -23.27
CA ARG A 114 -10.79 -27.73 -23.34
C ARG A 114 -11.30 -28.19 -21.99
N ASP A 115 -10.55 -27.85 -20.92
CA ASP A 115 -10.86 -28.29 -19.56
C ASP A 115 -11.72 -27.26 -18.82
N TRP A 116 -11.64 -25.98 -19.21
CA TRP A 116 -12.23 -24.84 -18.49
C TRP A 116 -13.31 -24.11 -19.31
N GLY A 117 -13.37 -24.26 -20.63
CA GLY A 117 -14.23 -23.46 -21.49
C GLY A 117 -13.82 -21.98 -21.54
N CYS A 118 -14.71 -21.15 -22.03
CA CYS A 118 -14.51 -19.71 -22.21
C CYS A 118 -15.32 -18.89 -21.20
N THR A 119 -16.53 -19.31 -20.90
CA THR A 119 -17.52 -18.61 -20.07
C THR A 119 -17.01 -18.29 -18.65
N PRO A 120 -16.26 -19.16 -17.96
CA PRO A 120 -15.71 -18.84 -16.62
C PRO A 120 -14.84 -17.59 -16.62
N CYS A 121 -14.12 -17.34 -17.73
CA CYS A 121 -13.27 -16.17 -17.88
C CYS A 121 -13.97 -14.98 -18.53
N HIS A 122 -14.72 -15.22 -19.62
CA HIS A 122 -15.31 -14.15 -20.44
C HIS A 122 -16.73 -13.78 -20.06
N ARG A 123 -17.43 -14.56 -19.25
CA ARG A 123 -18.88 -14.42 -18.99
C ARG A 123 -19.70 -14.64 -20.27
N GLY A 124 -20.78 -13.91 -20.46
CA GLY A 124 -21.70 -14.10 -21.57
C GLY A 124 -22.59 -15.35 -21.39
N GLN A 125 -23.39 -15.66 -22.40
CA GLN A 125 -24.29 -16.82 -22.39
C GLN A 125 -23.63 -18.03 -23.08
N GLY A 126 -22.92 -18.86 -22.33
CA GLY A 126 -22.16 -20.01 -22.84
C GLY A 126 -22.97 -21.00 -23.71
N PRO A 127 -24.23 -21.36 -23.39
CA PRO A 127 -25.04 -22.28 -24.22
C PRO A 127 -25.64 -21.67 -25.50
N ALA A 128 -25.47 -20.34 -25.71
CA ALA A 128 -26.00 -19.70 -26.91
C ALA A 128 -25.32 -20.16 -28.19
N THR A 129 -26.03 -20.06 -29.31
CA THR A 129 -25.57 -20.40 -30.66
C THR A 129 -25.73 -19.27 -31.66
N GLU A 130 -26.16 -18.11 -31.17
CA GLU A 130 -26.28 -16.85 -31.92
C GLU A 130 -25.42 -15.78 -31.24
N VAL A 131 -24.82 -14.88 -32.03
CA VAL A 131 -23.81 -13.93 -31.57
C VAL A 131 -24.38 -12.95 -30.54
N ALA A 132 -25.54 -12.35 -30.82
CA ALA A 132 -26.17 -11.42 -29.91
C ALA A 132 -26.51 -12.08 -28.55
N GLU A 133 -27.03 -13.30 -28.57
CA GLU A 133 -27.33 -14.05 -27.34
C GLU A 133 -26.08 -14.40 -26.57
N ALA A 134 -24.97 -14.74 -27.26
CA ALA A 134 -23.73 -15.14 -26.61
C ALA A 134 -22.99 -13.96 -25.98
N HIS A 135 -23.03 -12.77 -26.60
CA HIS A 135 -22.15 -11.65 -26.26
C HIS A 135 -22.87 -10.48 -25.59
N GLU A 136 -24.14 -10.23 -25.90
CA GLU A 136 -24.87 -9.06 -25.47
C GLU A 136 -25.83 -9.37 -24.31
N SER A 137 -26.36 -8.32 -23.68
CA SER A 137 -27.50 -8.45 -22.77
C SER A 137 -28.78 -8.66 -23.56
N THR A 138 -29.54 -9.67 -23.17
CA THR A 138 -30.86 -9.98 -23.75
C THR A 138 -31.92 -10.00 -22.66
N LEU A 139 -33.22 -10.05 -23.06
CA LEU A 139 -34.32 -10.17 -22.08
C LEU A 139 -34.21 -11.42 -21.19
N ALA A 140 -33.56 -12.48 -21.69
CA ALA A 140 -33.39 -13.74 -20.97
C ALA A 140 -32.03 -13.86 -20.27
N TRP A 141 -31.08 -12.98 -20.58
CA TRP A 141 -29.72 -13.01 -20.04
C TRP A 141 -29.12 -11.60 -19.94
N GLU A 142 -28.98 -11.08 -18.72
CA GLU A 142 -28.53 -9.73 -18.46
C GLU A 142 -27.01 -9.55 -18.30
N GLN A 143 -26.25 -10.65 -18.33
CA GLN A 143 -24.80 -10.60 -18.17
C GLN A 143 -24.11 -10.76 -19.54
N PRO A 144 -23.72 -9.66 -20.19
CA PRO A 144 -23.00 -9.72 -21.45
C PRO A 144 -21.59 -10.28 -21.25
N ILE A 145 -20.91 -10.52 -22.36
CA ILE A 145 -19.47 -10.84 -22.31
C ILE A 145 -18.71 -9.74 -21.58
N LEU A 146 -17.77 -10.16 -20.70
CA LEU A 146 -16.97 -9.19 -19.96
C LEU A 146 -15.95 -8.53 -20.88
N SER A 147 -15.89 -7.19 -20.84
CA SER A 147 -14.85 -6.46 -21.57
C SER A 147 -13.47 -6.98 -21.20
N ILE A 148 -12.58 -7.09 -22.18
CA ILE A 148 -11.21 -7.54 -22.00
C ILE A 148 -10.46 -6.64 -20.99
N HIS A 149 -10.85 -5.39 -20.86
CA HIS A 149 -10.31 -4.45 -19.89
C HIS A 149 -10.51 -4.90 -18.44
N PHE A 150 -11.60 -5.61 -18.16
CA PHE A 150 -11.93 -6.12 -16.82
C PHE A 150 -11.74 -7.64 -16.69
N ILE A 151 -11.09 -8.30 -17.66
CA ILE A 151 -10.99 -9.76 -17.70
C ILE A 151 -10.35 -10.37 -16.45
N GLN A 152 -9.45 -9.65 -15.79
CA GLN A 152 -8.80 -10.09 -14.56
C GLN A 152 -9.78 -10.29 -13.39
N ALA A 153 -10.98 -9.69 -13.45
CA ALA A 153 -12.03 -9.95 -12.46
C ALA A 153 -12.42 -11.42 -12.40
N SER A 154 -12.39 -12.12 -13.52
CA SER A 154 -12.71 -13.53 -13.57
C SER A 154 -11.67 -14.42 -12.88
N CYS A 155 -10.39 -14.04 -12.93
CA CYS A 155 -9.33 -14.70 -12.15
C CYS A 155 -9.61 -14.63 -10.65
N GLY A 156 -10.04 -13.46 -10.16
CA GLY A 156 -10.35 -13.23 -8.75
C GLY A 156 -11.57 -13.98 -8.23
N THR A 157 -12.41 -14.53 -9.11
CA THR A 157 -13.52 -15.39 -8.71
C THR A 157 -13.03 -16.70 -8.08
N CYS A 158 -11.89 -17.22 -8.52
CA CYS A 158 -11.31 -18.48 -8.03
C CYS A 158 -10.02 -18.28 -7.23
N HIS A 159 -9.20 -17.30 -7.60
CA HIS A 159 -7.91 -17.02 -6.96
C HIS A 159 -8.04 -15.89 -5.92
N LEU A 160 -7.93 -16.23 -4.65
CA LEU A 160 -7.97 -15.25 -3.54
C LEU A 160 -6.61 -14.59 -3.31
N SER A 161 -5.51 -15.25 -3.67
CA SER A 161 -4.16 -14.69 -3.61
C SER A 161 -3.83 -13.85 -4.84
N ASP A 162 -2.88 -12.93 -4.68
CA ASP A 162 -2.38 -12.13 -5.78
C ASP A 162 -1.58 -12.99 -6.77
N LEU A 163 -1.82 -12.75 -8.06
CA LEU A 163 -1.14 -13.41 -9.16
C LEU A 163 -0.34 -12.39 -9.97
N PRO A 164 0.90 -12.70 -10.38
CA PRO A 164 1.72 -11.78 -11.18
C PRO A 164 1.06 -11.35 -12.50
N GLN A 165 0.17 -12.20 -13.04
CA GLN A 165 -0.55 -11.97 -14.29
C GLN A 165 -1.81 -11.10 -14.12
N THR A 166 -2.16 -10.72 -12.90
CA THR A 166 -3.39 -9.95 -12.61
C THR A 166 -3.12 -8.65 -11.84
N PRO A 167 -2.25 -7.75 -12.36
CA PRO A 167 -1.83 -6.55 -11.64
C PRO A 167 -3.00 -5.60 -11.33
N GLN A 168 -3.99 -5.48 -12.23
CA GLN A 168 -5.16 -4.63 -12.02
C GLN A 168 -6.06 -5.16 -10.89
N LEU A 169 -6.27 -6.48 -10.84
CA LEU A 169 -7.02 -7.12 -9.74
C LEU A 169 -6.28 -6.96 -8.40
N THR A 170 -4.97 -7.21 -8.39
CA THR A 170 -4.11 -7.04 -7.21
C THR A 170 -4.19 -5.60 -6.70
N ARG A 171 -4.01 -4.61 -7.59
CA ARG A 171 -4.13 -3.18 -7.24
C ARG A 171 -5.51 -2.86 -6.66
N GLY A 172 -6.59 -3.38 -7.27
CA GLY A 172 -7.95 -3.17 -6.78
C GLY A 172 -8.18 -3.75 -5.37
N ARG A 173 -7.65 -4.94 -5.08
CA ARG A 173 -7.70 -5.52 -3.73
C ARG A 173 -6.93 -4.70 -2.71
N GLN A 174 -5.74 -4.24 -3.08
CA GLN A 174 -4.92 -3.36 -2.24
C GLN A 174 -5.66 -2.05 -1.94
N LEU A 175 -6.31 -1.45 -2.93
CA LEU A 175 -7.11 -0.23 -2.75
C LEU A 175 -8.32 -0.47 -1.85
N LEU A 176 -9.08 -1.55 -2.04
CA LEU A 176 -10.20 -1.91 -1.15
C LEU A 176 -9.73 -2.05 0.30
N ALA A 177 -8.53 -2.61 0.50
CA ALA A 177 -7.92 -2.76 1.81
C ALA A 177 -7.38 -1.44 2.36
N SER A 178 -6.65 -0.65 1.57
CA SER A 178 -6.02 0.61 2.01
C SER A 178 -7.03 1.72 2.27
N LEU A 179 -8.06 1.83 1.43
CA LEU A 179 -9.17 2.78 1.59
C LEU A 179 -10.21 2.32 2.62
N ASN A 180 -9.98 1.17 3.26
CA ASN A 180 -10.81 0.63 4.35
C ASN A 180 -12.28 0.38 3.95
N CYS A 181 -12.55 -0.07 2.72
CA CYS A 181 -13.90 -0.37 2.26
C CYS A 181 -14.58 -1.45 3.13
N GLN A 182 -13.79 -2.40 3.64
CA GLN A 182 -14.24 -3.43 4.60
C GLN A 182 -14.63 -2.86 5.98
N GLY A 183 -14.33 -1.61 6.29
CA GLY A 183 -14.82 -0.93 7.49
C GLY A 183 -16.33 -0.77 7.50
N CYS A 184 -16.94 -0.67 6.31
CA CYS A 184 -18.38 -0.54 6.12
C CYS A 184 -19.00 -1.74 5.40
N HIS A 185 -18.26 -2.37 4.47
CA HIS A 185 -18.76 -3.45 3.61
C HIS A 185 -18.16 -4.79 3.99
N LYS A 186 -18.95 -5.84 3.90
CA LYS A 186 -18.44 -7.21 3.95
C LYS A 186 -17.83 -7.57 2.59
N LEU A 187 -16.53 -7.92 2.60
CA LEU A 187 -15.75 -8.25 1.43
C LEU A 187 -15.12 -9.65 1.60
N PRO A 188 -15.29 -10.56 0.65
CA PRO A 188 -14.71 -11.91 0.75
C PRO A 188 -13.17 -11.84 0.64
N GLY A 189 -12.49 -12.59 1.52
CA GLY A 189 -11.03 -12.70 1.51
C GLY A 189 -10.30 -11.45 2.06
N ILE A 190 -11.04 -10.43 2.51
CA ILE A 190 -10.49 -9.27 3.20
C ILE A 190 -11.04 -9.31 4.63
N GLU A 191 -10.24 -9.79 5.57
CA GLU A 191 -10.62 -9.80 6.97
C GLU A 191 -10.78 -8.36 7.47
N MET A 192 -11.83 -8.14 8.29
CA MET A 192 -11.97 -6.88 9.02
C MET A 192 -10.87 -6.79 10.06
N PRO A 193 -9.85 -5.95 9.90
CA PRO A 193 -8.98 -5.64 11.03
C PRO A 193 -9.81 -4.89 12.05
N ALA A 194 -9.51 -5.14 13.31
CA ALA A 194 -10.05 -4.32 14.40
C ALA A 194 -9.74 -2.85 14.08
N MET A 195 -10.79 -2.03 13.96
CA MET A 195 -10.80 -0.57 13.85
C MET A 195 -9.52 0.05 13.24
N ARG A 196 -9.59 0.51 11.99
CA ARG A 196 -8.44 1.09 11.28
C ARG A 196 -8.26 2.58 11.48
N GLY A 197 -9.29 3.28 11.92
CA GLY A 197 -9.16 4.68 12.31
C GLY A 197 -8.51 4.79 13.69
N PRO A 198 -7.84 5.90 14.00
CA PRO A 198 -7.34 6.12 15.35
C PRO A 198 -8.50 6.10 16.36
N GLU A 199 -8.19 5.63 17.55
CA GLU A 199 -9.07 5.71 18.71
C GLU A 199 -9.32 7.20 19.08
N LEU A 200 -10.56 7.62 19.22
CA LEU A 200 -10.95 9.01 19.37
C LEU A 200 -11.48 9.39 20.77
N SER A 201 -11.52 8.46 21.73
CA SER A 201 -12.03 8.72 23.08
C SER A 201 -11.32 9.87 23.80
N SER A 202 -10.10 10.21 23.37
CA SER A 202 -9.29 11.29 23.95
C SER A 202 -8.81 12.31 22.90
N ILE A 203 -9.47 12.38 21.74
CA ILE A 203 -9.04 13.26 20.66
C ILE A 203 -9.08 14.73 21.06
N GLY A 204 -10.07 15.16 21.85
CA GLY A 204 -10.19 16.52 22.35
C GLY A 204 -9.12 16.90 23.40
N THR A 205 -8.40 15.93 23.97
CA THR A 205 -7.20 16.20 24.77
C THR A 205 -6.00 16.48 23.86
N LYS A 206 -5.91 15.79 22.73
CA LYS A 206 -4.76 15.81 21.82
C LYS A 206 -4.78 16.98 20.86
N VAL A 207 -5.91 17.26 20.20
CA VAL A 207 -5.99 18.21 19.10
C VAL A 207 -6.97 19.35 19.38
N THR A 208 -6.73 20.49 18.69
CA THR A 208 -7.59 21.68 18.77
C THR A 208 -8.92 21.46 18.04
N ARG A 209 -10.01 22.13 18.45
CA ARG A 209 -11.31 22.03 17.79
C ARG A 209 -11.27 22.58 16.37
N GLU A 210 -10.50 23.65 16.16
CA GLU A 210 -10.28 24.28 14.86
C GLU A 210 -9.67 23.30 13.85
N TRP A 211 -8.69 22.54 14.31
CA TRP A 211 -8.08 21.51 13.46
C TRP A 211 -9.06 20.36 13.18
N ILE A 212 -9.84 19.92 14.17
CA ILE A 212 -10.88 18.88 13.97
C ILE A 212 -11.88 19.35 12.91
N TYR A 213 -12.36 20.59 13.00
CA TYR A 213 -13.31 21.17 12.05
C TYR A 213 -12.71 21.17 10.62
N LYS A 214 -11.49 21.72 10.48
CA LYS A 214 -10.79 21.77 9.19
C LYS A 214 -10.57 20.37 8.62
N TRP A 215 -10.15 19.43 9.46
CA TRP A 215 -9.95 18.04 9.05
C TRP A 215 -11.23 17.36 8.57
N LEU A 216 -12.34 17.54 9.25
CA LEU A 216 -13.63 16.99 8.85
C LEU A 216 -14.14 17.60 7.54
N LYS A 217 -13.88 18.89 7.33
CA LYS A 217 -14.25 19.61 6.09
C LYS A 217 -13.42 19.15 4.90
N GLU A 218 -12.12 18.96 5.13
CA GLU A 218 -11.16 18.55 4.11
C GLU A 218 -10.07 17.67 4.73
N PRO A 219 -10.31 16.33 4.87
CA PRO A 219 -9.34 15.41 5.46
C PRO A 219 -8.07 15.24 4.63
N ARG A 220 -7.97 15.94 3.51
CA ARG A 220 -7.00 15.70 2.47
C ARG A 220 -6.40 16.99 1.93
N THR A 221 -5.69 17.76 2.72
CA THR A 221 -5.03 18.96 2.21
C THR A 221 -3.55 18.74 2.04
N VAL A 222 -3.06 18.88 0.82
CA VAL A 222 -1.68 18.69 0.51
C VAL A 222 -1.23 19.49 -0.69
N LEU A 223 0.06 19.85 -0.71
CA LEU A 223 0.72 20.42 -1.88
C LEU A 223 1.20 19.31 -2.82
N ASP A 224 0.90 19.43 -4.12
CA ASP A 224 1.49 18.57 -5.13
C ASP A 224 2.92 19.03 -5.49
N LYS A 225 3.57 18.27 -6.38
CA LYS A 225 4.91 18.57 -6.89
C LYS A 225 5.05 19.97 -7.50
N ASP A 226 3.94 20.57 -7.91
CA ASP A 226 3.88 21.89 -8.56
C ASP A 226 3.50 23.00 -7.58
N GLY A 227 3.37 22.66 -6.26
CA GLY A 227 3.02 23.61 -5.20
C GLY A 227 1.53 23.92 -5.10
N ASN A 228 0.68 23.22 -5.85
CA ASN A 228 -0.76 23.35 -5.75
C ASN A 228 -1.27 22.55 -4.56
N VAL A 229 -2.32 23.05 -3.92
CA VAL A 229 -2.99 22.29 -2.85
C VAL A 229 -3.62 21.06 -3.46
N THR A 230 -2.97 19.94 -3.31
CA THR A 230 -3.56 18.64 -3.62
C THR A 230 -4.11 18.03 -2.35
N VAL A 231 -4.98 17.14 -2.61
CA VAL A 231 -5.57 16.30 -1.61
C VAL A 231 -4.48 15.37 -1.10
N ASN A 232 -3.95 15.66 0.08
CA ASN A 232 -2.96 14.91 0.82
C ASN A 232 -1.57 14.77 0.20
N GLY A 233 -0.73 15.71 0.33
CA GLY A 233 0.65 15.74 0.08
C GLY A 233 1.54 14.69 0.68
N TYR A 234 1.10 13.50 0.66
CA TYR A 234 2.00 12.39 0.74
C TYR A 234 2.43 12.02 -0.68
N GLU A 235 3.54 12.59 -1.13
CA GLU A 235 4.26 12.06 -2.30
C GLU A 235 4.71 10.60 -2.10
N THR A 236 4.49 10.04 -0.92
CA THR A 236 4.77 8.64 -0.57
C THR A 236 3.74 7.65 -1.08
N GLY A 237 2.71 8.09 -1.82
CA GLY A 237 1.69 7.20 -2.37
C GLY A 237 0.71 6.64 -1.34
N GLU A 238 0.83 6.98 -0.07
CA GLU A 238 -0.16 6.63 0.95
C GLU A 238 -1.22 7.73 1.07
N GLU A 239 -2.34 7.54 0.38
CA GLU A 239 -3.52 8.36 0.61
C GLU A 239 -4.04 8.17 2.04
N PRO A 240 -4.51 9.23 2.74
CA PRO A 240 -5.16 9.05 4.03
C PRO A 240 -6.39 8.18 3.87
N ARG A 241 -6.48 7.26 4.78
CA ARG A 241 -7.52 6.25 4.82
C ARG A 241 -8.89 6.80 5.23
N MET A 242 -8.95 8.05 5.70
CA MET A 242 -10.21 8.72 6.03
C MET A 242 -10.82 9.35 4.77
N PRO A 243 -11.96 8.85 4.30
CA PRO A 243 -12.63 9.41 3.13
C PRO A 243 -13.25 10.77 3.42
N LYS A 244 -13.48 11.57 2.39
CA LYS A 244 -14.19 12.84 2.49
C LYS A 244 -15.70 12.59 2.57
N PHE A 245 -16.32 13.09 3.64
CA PHE A 245 -17.76 13.10 3.80
C PHE A 245 -18.32 14.44 3.29
N ARG A 246 -19.49 14.42 2.69
CA ARG A 246 -20.23 15.64 2.37
C ARG A 246 -20.95 16.10 3.64
N LEU A 247 -20.34 17.04 4.35
CA LEU A 247 -20.88 17.59 5.59
C LEU A 247 -21.28 19.05 5.37
N THR A 248 -22.44 19.43 5.90
CA THR A 248 -22.86 20.84 5.97
C THR A 248 -22.04 21.57 7.05
N GLU A 249 -22.04 22.90 7.01
CA GLU A 249 -21.35 23.71 8.01
C GLU A 249 -21.88 23.42 9.43
N GLU A 250 -23.20 23.22 9.58
CA GLU A 250 -23.82 22.84 10.84
C GLU A 250 -23.35 21.44 11.32
N GLU A 251 -23.30 20.45 10.42
CA GLU A 251 -22.80 19.12 10.72
C GLU A 251 -21.32 19.16 11.15
N LEU A 252 -20.50 20.00 10.50
CA LEU A 252 -19.11 20.22 10.87
C LEU A 252 -18.95 20.83 12.28
N LEU A 253 -19.79 21.83 12.61
CA LEU A 253 -19.80 22.45 13.92
C LEU A 253 -20.18 21.44 15.02
N ASN A 254 -21.22 20.64 14.79
CA ASN A 254 -21.72 19.66 15.72
C ASN A 254 -20.74 18.48 15.90
N LEU A 255 -20.17 17.93 14.82
CA LEU A 255 -19.19 16.87 14.90
C LEU A 255 -17.89 17.33 15.57
N SER A 256 -17.40 18.55 15.25
CA SER A 256 -16.21 19.09 15.90
C SER A 256 -16.44 19.35 17.40
N ALA A 257 -17.66 19.78 17.78
CA ALA A 257 -18.05 19.93 19.18
C ALA A 257 -18.02 18.58 19.93
N TYR A 258 -18.65 17.56 19.35
CA TYR A 258 -18.65 16.21 19.93
C TYR A 258 -17.25 15.64 20.09
N LEU A 259 -16.41 15.71 19.02
CA LEU A 259 -15.06 15.16 19.06
C LEU A 259 -14.14 15.93 20.02
N SER A 260 -14.24 17.26 20.09
CA SER A 260 -13.44 18.06 21.04
C SER A 260 -13.82 17.82 22.49
N ALA A 261 -15.04 17.34 22.76
CA ALA A 261 -15.49 16.94 24.08
C ALA A 261 -14.98 15.55 24.51
N GLN A 262 -14.41 14.74 23.58
CA GLN A 262 -13.88 13.42 23.90
C GLN A 262 -12.53 13.51 24.65
N LYS A 263 -12.58 13.36 25.98
CA LYS A 263 -11.43 13.48 26.90
C LYS A 263 -11.39 12.33 27.91
N ALA A 264 -11.63 11.10 27.45
CA ALA A 264 -11.74 9.92 28.32
C ALA A 264 -10.44 9.61 29.09
N LYS A 265 -9.29 9.90 28.50
CA LYS A 265 -8.02 9.85 29.23
C LYS A 265 -7.65 11.27 29.66
N PRO A 266 -7.67 11.57 30.94
CA PRO A 266 -7.14 12.84 31.42
C PRO A 266 -5.64 12.89 31.07
N LEU A 267 -5.21 14.04 30.56
CA LEU A 267 -3.80 14.31 30.40
C LEU A 267 -3.17 14.40 31.79
N THR A 268 -2.11 13.64 32.04
CA THR A 268 -1.23 13.94 33.17
C THR A 268 -0.34 15.11 32.78
N PRO A 269 -0.63 16.33 33.20
CA PRO A 269 0.12 17.48 32.75
C PRO A 269 1.55 17.36 33.26
N TYR A 270 2.51 17.57 32.36
CA TYR A 270 3.89 17.76 32.76
C TYR A 270 4.18 19.27 32.82
N THR A 271 4.63 19.73 33.96
CA THR A 271 5.00 21.14 34.16
C THR A 271 6.51 21.28 34.04
N ILE A 272 6.94 21.97 33.00
CA ILE A 272 8.35 22.36 32.83
C ILE A 272 8.75 23.27 34.00
N ALA A 273 9.94 23.08 34.55
CA ALA A 273 10.43 23.81 35.68
C ALA A 273 10.31 25.35 35.49
N PRO A 274 9.67 26.08 36.39
CA PRO A 274 9.42 27.52 36.24
C PRO A 274 10.69 28.34 35.99
N ALA A 275 11.82 27.93 36.55
CA ALA A 275 13.11 28.56 36.35
C ALA A 275 13.59 28.47 34.88
N VAL A 276 13.28 27.35 34.19
CA VAL A 276 13.59 27.18 32.77
C VAL A 276 12.73 28.11 31.93
N VAL A 277 11.42 28.13 32.19
CA VAL A 277 10.48 29.02 31.49
C VAL A 277 10.87 30.47 31.70
N ALA A 278 11.19 30.91 32.92
CA ALA A 278 11.62 32.26 33.21
C ALA A 278 12.90 32.67 32.46
N ARG A 279 13.86 31.73 32.33
CA ARG A 279 15.12 31.98 31.59
C ARG A 279 14.88 32.12 30.09
N TRP A 280 14.06 31.33 29.49
CA TRP A 280 13.95 31.19 28.05
C TRP A 280 12.79 31.95 27.41
N SER A 281 11.68 32.19 28.12
CA SER A 281 10.46 32.79 27.52
C SER A 281 10.68 34.17 26.87
N LYS A 282 11.67 34.93 27.35
CA LYS A 282 12.04 36.26 26.79
C LYS A 282 13.32 36.22 25.96
N ASN A 283 13.93 35.05 25.78
CA ASN A 283 15.17 34.90 25.01
C ASN A 283 14.86 34.90 23.51
N PRO A 284 15.41 35.86 22.72
CA PRO A 284 15.17 35.93 21.28
C PRO A 284 15.69 34.72 20.52
N GLU A 285 16.63 33.97 21.10
CA GLU A 285 17.17 32.75 20.50
C GLU A 285 16.34 31.50 20.79
N LEU A 286 15.27 31.56 21.58
CA LEU A 286 14.48 30.41 22.02
C LEU A 286 14.09 29.53 20.84
N THR A 287 13.50 30.11 19.81
CA THR A 287 13.02 29.38 18.65
C THR A 287 14.15 28.78 17.81
N SER A 288 15.24 29.52 17.59
CA SER A 288 16.41 29.02 16.84
C SER A 288 17.14 27.89 17.58
N GLN A 289 17.25 28.02 18.90
CA GLN A 289 17.79 26.95 19.76
C GLN A 289 16.87 25.72 19.77
N GLY A 290 15.56 25.92 19.74
CA GLY A 290 14.59 24.86 19.61
C GLY A 290 14.71 24.13 18.27
N GLU A 291 14.85 24.86 17.16
CA GLU A 291 15.11 24.30 15.84
C GLU A 291 16.41 23.48 15.80
N LEU A 292 17.49 24.06 16.36
CA LEU A 292 18.78 23.38 16.45
C LEU A 292 18.63 22.06 17.20
N ARG A 293 17.93 22.07 18.34
CA ARG A 293 17.73 20.87 19.15
C ARG A 293 16.83 19.85 18.44
N PHE A 294 15.76 20.26 17.79
CA PHE A 294 14.91 19.40 16.95
C PHE A 294 15.73 18.67 15.87
N ARG A 295 16.64 19.38 15.22
CA ARG A 295 17.56 18.79 14.22
C ARG A 295 18.57 17.83 14.85
N GLN A 296 19.15 18.19 16.00
CA GLN A 296 20.13 17.35 16.72
C GLN A 296 19.53 16.04 17.24
N MET A 297 18.25 16.07 17.62
CA MET A 297 17.52 14.88 18.05
C MET A 297 17.05 14.00 16.87
N PHE A 298 17.33 14.44 15.62
CA PHE A 298 16.99 13.72 14.39
C PHE A 298 15.51 13.32 14.28
N CYS A 299 14.60 14.19 14.72
CA CYS A 299 13.14 13.96 14.62
C CYS A 299 12.72 13.68 13.17
N SER A 300 13.38 14.30 12.19
CA SER A 300 13.15 14.08 10.77
C SER A 300 13.57 12.68 10.26
N THR A 301 14.23 11.84 11.07
CA THR A 301 14.45 10.45 10.69
C THR A 301 13.14 9.66 10.58
N CYS A 302 12.19 9.96 11.45
CA CYS A 302 10.89 9.29 11.48
C CYS A 302 9.77 10.15 10.92
N HIS A 303 9.93 11.48 10.95
CA HIS A 303 8.91 12.45 10.56
C HIS A 303 9.34 13.24 9.33
N SER A 304 8.41 13.49 8.43
CA SER A 304 8.63 14.39 7.31
C SER A 304 8.23 15.84 7.63
N LEU A 305 8.88 16.76 6.93
CA LEU A 305 8.63 18.20 6.94
C LEU A 305 8.62 18.72 5.51
N ALA A 306 7.67 19.59 5.18
CA ALA A 306 7.69 20.34 3.93
C ALA A 306 8.77 21.42 3.97
N VAL A 307 9.70 21.38 3.04
CA VAL A 307 10.80 22.33 2.92
C VAL A 307 10.76 22.97 1.54
N THR A 308 10.61 24.30 1.52
CA THR A 308 10.64 25.08 0.28
C THR A 308 12.07 25.56 0.00
N ARG A 309 12.62 25.17 -1.15
CA ARG A 309 13.92 25.63 -1.65
C ARG A 309 13.78 26.06 -3.10
N ALA A 310 14.26 27.25 -3.41
CA ALA A 310 14.20 27.81 -4.77
C ALA A 310 12.79 27.82 -5.40
N GLY A 311 11.73 27.99 -4.57
CA GLY A 311 10.34 28.00 -5.01
C GLY A 311 9.70 26.60 -5.13
N GLU A 312 10.46 25.52 -4.95
CA GLU A 312 9.95 24.16 -4.95
C GLU A 312 9.79 23.64 -3.50
N THR A 313 8.61 23.12 -3.17
CA THR A 313 8.32 22.52 -1.85
C THR A 313 8.37 21.00 -1.96
N LYS A 314 9.23 20.38 -1.14
CA LYS A 314 9.35 18.93 -1.04
C LYS A 314 9.19 18.46 0.39
N LEU A 315 8.60 17.29 0.59
CA LEU A 315 8.65 16.60 1.88
C LEU A 315 10.05 15.98 2.05
N ILE A 316 10.69 16.32 3.17
CA ILE A 316 12.00 15.77 3.52
C ILE A 316 11.89 15.12 4.89
N GLY A 317 12.35 13.88 4.99
CA GLY A 317 12.36 13.09 6.22
C GLY A 317 11.75 11.71 6.03
N GLY A 318 11.55 11.00 7.14
CA GLY A 318 10.94 9.67 7.17
C GLY A 318 9.41 9.73 7.20
N ASP A 319 8.80 8.59 7.01
CA ASP A 319 7.35 8.37 6.90
C ASP A 319 6.77 7.43 7.99
N ILE A 320 7.61 6.99 8.93
CA ILE A 320 7.14 6.19 10.09
C ILE A 320 6.20 6.97 10.99
N GLY A 321 6.54 8.24 11.24
CA GLY A 321 5.75 9.16 12.03
C GLY A 321 4.94 10.11 11.14
N PRO A 322 3.94 10.80 11.72
CA PRO A 322 3.18 11.78 10.96
C PRO A 322 4.04 12.95 10.47
N GLU A 323 3.63 13.56 9.38
CA GLU A 323 4.16 14.81 8.87
C GLU A 323 3.99 15.93 9.92
N LEU A 324 5.02 16.74 10.16
CA LEU A 324 5.05 17.71 11.24
C LEU A 324 5.00 19.19 10.80
N THR A 325 4.93 19.51 9.51
CA THR A 325 5.00 20.89 9.00
C THR A 325 4.03 21.86 9.70
N LYS A 326 2.84 21.37 10.04
CA LYS A 326 1.76 22.15 10.64
C LYS A 326 1.30 21.62 12.00
N VAL A 327 2.10 20.78 12.64
CA VAL A 327 1.71 20.09 13.86
C VAL A 327 1.43 21.02 15.03
N GLY A 328 2.13 22.17 15.13
CA GLY A 328 1.93 23.16 16.17
C GLY A 328 0.54 23.79 16.17
N SER A 329 -0.12 23.88 15.00
CA SER A 329 -1.52 24.31 14.91
C SER A 329 -2.53 23.18 15.16
N LYS A 330 -2.07 21.94 15.06
CA LYS A 330 -2.91 20.75 15.21
C LYS A 330 -3.13 20.37 16.65
N VAL A 331 -2.07 20.34 17.44
CA VAL A 331 -2.09 19.75 18.79
C VAL A 331 -2.22 20.78 19.89
N ASN A 332 -2.83 20.38 21.01
CA ASN A 332 -2.86 21.19 22.20
C ASN A 332 -1.45 21.31 22.82
N PRO A 333 -0.97 22.51 23.20
CA PRO A 333 0.36 22.70 23.77
C PRO A 333 0.66 21.83 24.98
N ALA A 334 -0.26 21.71 25.91
CA ALA A 334 -0.11 20.85 27.10
C ALA A 334 0.04 19.37 26.74
N TRP A 335 -0.70 18.93 25.70
CA TRP A 335 -0.54 17.57 25.18
C TRP A 335 0.81 17.37 24.53
N LEU A 336 1.30 18.32 23.74
CA LEU A 336 2.60 18.25 23.07
C LEU A 336 3.75 18.04 24.06
N VAL A 337 3.76 18.81 25.14
CA VAL A 337 4.76 18.68 26.24
C VAL A 337 4.70 17.28 26.86
N ALA A 338 3.51 16.81 27.23
CA ALA A 338 3.33 15.50 27.84
C ALA A 338 3.70 14.36 26.88
N TRP A 339 3.30 14.48 25.62
CA TRP A 339 3.63 13.52 24.56
C TRP A 339 5.13 13.39 24.33
N LEU A 340 5.84 14.51 24.16
CA LEU A 340 7.28 14.47 23.95
C LEU A 340 7.99 13.89 25.19
N ARG A 341 7.47 14.15 26.38
CA ARG A 341 8.05 13.64 27.64
C ARG A 341 7.90 12.14 27.78
N ASP A 342 6.70 11.62 27.50
CA ASP A 342 6.39 10.21 27.64
C ASP A 342 5.24 9.79 26.69
N PRO A 343 5.57 9.43 25.42
CA PRO A 343 4.56 9.05 24.44
C PRO A 343 3.68 7.86 24.85
N GLU A 344 4.27 6.87 25.54
CA GLU A 344 3.55 5.65 25.94
C GLU A 344 2.52 5.89 27.05
N SER A 345 2.69 6.92 27.87
CA SER A 345 1.69 7.27 28.88
C SER A 345 0.34 7.66 28.27
N TYR A 346 0.38 8.24 27.06
CA TYR A 346 -0.81 8.62 26.32
C TYR A 346 -1.29 7.54 25.36
N LEU A 347 -0.39 6.98 24.55
CA LEU A 347 -0.68 5.95 23.57
C LEU A 347 0.19 4.71 23.82
N PRO A 348 -0.32 3.69 24.52
CA PRO A 348 0.37 2.43 24.69
C PRO A 348 0.74 1.82 23.34
N HIS A 349 1.92 1.24 23.26
CA HIS A 349 2.45 0.62 22.03
C HIS A 349 2.68 1.59 20.86
N THR A 350 2.85 2.90 21.12
CA THR A 350 3.28 3.83 20.08
C THR A 350 4.67 3.48 19.56
N SER A 351 4.91 3.70 18.26
CA SER A 351 6.23 3.53 17.65
C SER A 351 7.21 4.67 17.97
N MET A 352 6.71 5.79 18.51
CA MET A 352 7.56 6.91 18.90
C MET A 352 8.36 6.53 20.16
N PRO A 353 9.70 6.55 20.10
CA PRO A 353 10.54 6.23 21.26
C PRO A 353 10.45 7.30 22.33
N ARG A 354 10.76 6.92 23.56
CA ARG A 354 10.89 7.84 24.67
C ARG A 354 12.26 8.52 24.64
N TYR A 355 12.27 9.84 24.52
CA TYR A 355 13.51 10.63 24.60
C TYR A 355 13.80 11.03 26.05
N GLY A 356 15.04 11.02 26.47
CA GLY A 356 15.47 11.50 27.80
C GLY A 356 15.59 13.03 27.85
N TRP A 357 14.44 13.74 27.75
CA TRP A 357 14.43 15.20 27.71
C TRP A 357 14.86 15.84 29.03
N SER A 358 15.77 16.84 28.95
CA SER A 358 15.86 17.86 29.97
C SER A 358 14.68 18.83 29.83
N ASP A 359 14.28 19.49 30.91
CA ASP A 359 13.24 20.51 30.87
C ASP A 359 13.57 21.65 29.87
N GLU A 360 14.85 21.99 29.80
CA GLU A 360 15.34 23.02 28.90
C GLU A 360 15.19 22.64 27.43
N ASP A 361 15.60 21.42 27.05
CA ASP A 361 15.46 20.93 25.68
C ASP A 361 14.00 20.74 25.31
N LEU A 362 13.20 20.19 26.23
CA LEU A 362 11.77 20.01 26.04
C LEU A 362 11.06 21.34 25.77
N TYR A 363 11.37 22.37 26.58
CA TYR A 363 10.79 23.69 26.41
C TYR A 363 11.18 24.32 25.06
N LYS A 364 12.45 24.28 24.70
CA LYS A 364 12.95 24.82 23.43
C LYS A 364 12.29 24.15 22.22
N VAL A 365 12.21 22.82 22.21
CA VAL A 365 11.63 22.06 21.10
C VAL A 365 10.11 22.28 21.00
N THR A 366 9.39 22.29 22.11
CA THR A 366 7.94 22.58 22.08
C THR A 366 7.66 23.98 21.57
N GLN A 367 8.43 24.98 22.01
CA GLN A 367 8.28 26.36 21.54
C GLN A 367 8.64 26.53 20.06
N TYR A 368 9.63 25.81 19.55
CA TYR A 368 9.91 25.76 18.11
C TYR A 368 8.71 25.18 17.33
N ILE A 369 8.15 24.07 17.78
CA ILE A 369 7.00 23.42 17.13
C ILE A 369 5.78 24.34 17.15
N GLU A 370 5.46 24.95 18.29
CA GLU A 370 4.31 25.83 18.48
C GLU A 370 4.39 27.14 17.72
N THR A 371 5.60 27.58 17.33
CA THR A 371 5.80 28.88 16.68
C THR A 371 6.19 28.79 15.21
N LYS A 372 6.84 27.71 14.79
CA LYS A 372 7.37 27.56 13.43
C LYS A 372 6.71 26.46 12.61
N LEU A 373 6.25 25.39 13.28
CA LEU A 373 5.56 24.30 12.58
C LEU A 373 4.05 24.51 12.67
N VAL A 374 3.58 25.64 12.15
CA VAL A 374 2.18 26.10 12.25
C VAL A 374 1.54 26.28 10.88
N ASP A 375 0.23 26.15 10.85
CA ASP A 375 -0.61 26.51 9.70
C ASP A 375 -1.05 27.98 9.87
N PRO A 376 -0.46 28.93 9.14
CA PRO A 376 -0.80 30.35 9.28
C PRO A 376 -2.25 30.66 8.91
N ASP A 377 -2.85 29.81 8.05
CA ASP A 377 -4.19 30.02 7.51
C ASP A 377 -5.29 29.26 8.28
N LEU A 378 -4.91 28.48 9.31
CA LEU A 378 -5.89 27.64 10.02
C LEU A 378 -7.06 28.47 10.55
N LEU A 379 -6.78 29.52 11.32
CA LEU A 379 -7.82 30.35 11.93
C LEU A 379 -8.62 31.16 10.90
N ALA A 380 -8.01 31.52 9.77
CA ALA A 380 -8.71 32.18 8.69
C ALA A 380 -9.61 31.24 7.86
N SER A 381 -9.30 29.94 7.88
CA SER A 381 -10.03 28.90 7.11
C SER A 381 -11.16 28.22 7.87
N VAL A 382 -11.36 28.55 9.15
CA VAL A 382 -12.43 28.03 10.00
C VAL A 382 -13.29 29.15 10.55
N PRO A 383 -14.60 28.96 10.82
CA PRO A 383 -15.41 29.95 11.49
C PRO A 383 -14.92 30.16 12.92
N LYS A 384 -15.32 31.27 13.55
CA LYS A 384 -15.06 31.45 14.98
C LYS A 384 -15.78 30.35 15.76
N LEU A 385 -15.02 29.51 16.46
CA LEU A 385 -15.55 28.40 17.26
C LEU A 385 -15.65 28.81 18.73
N ASP A 386 -16.86 29.03 19.20
CA ASP A 386 -17.12 29.23 20.63
C ASP A 386 -17.06 27.89 21.38
N SER A 387 -17.07 27.94 22.73
CA SER A 387 -17.14 26.73 23.52
C SER A 387 -18.34 25.87 23.12
N PRO A 388 -18.17 24.53 22.94
CA PRO A 388 -19.24 23.69 22.46
C PRO A 388 -20.41 23.64 23.47
N THR A 389 -21.63 23.77 22.97
CA THR A 389 -22.84 23.60 23.77
C THR A 389 -23.19 22.10 23.92
N GLU A 390 -23.91 21.74 24.95
CA GLU A 390 -24.37 20.36 25.13
C GLU A 390 -25.24 19.88 23.98
N GLU A 391 -26.07 20.76 23.41
CA GLU A 391 -26.91 20.45 22.24
C GLU A 391 -26.05 20.12 21.01
N GLN A 392 -24.98 20.89 20.76
CA GLN A 392 -24.02 20.60 19.67
C GLN A 392 -23.31 19.26 19.90
N ILE A 393 -22.91 18.95 21.14
CA ILE A 393 -22.27 17.69 21.50
C ILE A 393 -23.20 16.51 21.22
N GLN A 394 -24.45 16.57 21.66
CA GLN A 394 -25.43 15.51 21.44
C GLN A 394 -25.80 15.35 19.95
N SER A 395 -25.94 16.46 19.24
CA SER A 395 -26.16 16.43 17.79
C SER A 395 -24.97 15.83 17.06
N GLY A 396 -23.75 16.21 17.44
CA GLY A 396 -22.53 15.64 16.90
C GLY A 396 -22.41 14.14 17.18
N ARG A 397 -22.83 13.68 18.36
CA ARG A 397 -22.88 12.24 18.68
C ARG A 397 -23.84 11.48 17.76
N ARG A 398 -25.03 12.02 17.51
CA ARG A 398 -25.98 11.41 16.55
C ARG A 398 -25.37 11.34 15.16
N LEU A 399 -24.81 12.46 14.67
CA LEU A 399 -24.16 12.53 13.36
C LEU A 399 -22.99 11.54 13.25
N PHE A 400 -22.18 11.37 14.29
CA PHE A 400 -21.07 10.41 14.31
C PHE A 400 -21.56 8.99 14.03
N LEU A 401 -22.71 8.62 14.57
CA LEU A 401 -23.35 7.32 14.32
C LEU A 401 -24.00 7.29 12.92
N GLU A 402 -24.78 8.31 12.57
CA GLU A 402 -25.53 8.37 11.31
C GLU A 402 -24.62 8.40 10.08
N LYS A 403 -23.46 9.06 10.14
CA LYS A 403 -22.47 9.08 9.05
C LYS A 403 -21.55 7.84 9.06
N GLY A 404 -21.73 6.92 10.02
CA GLY A 404 -20.95 5.68 10.08
C GLY A 404 -19.51 5.83 10.58
N CYS A 405 -19.17 6.93 11.24
CA CYS A 405 -17.81 7.15 11.76
C CYS A 405 -17.38 6.04 12.76
N ALA A 406 -18.34 5.49 13.52
CA ALA A 406 -18.14 4.39 14.45
C ALA A 406 -17.80 3.03 13.78
N SER A 407 -17.89 2.93 12.45
CA SER A 407 -17.43 1.75 11.72
C SER A 407 -15.90 1.70 11.60
N CYS A 408 -15.23 2.86 11.73
CA CYS A 408 -13.78 2.97 11.59
C CYS A 408 -13.11 3.47 12.89
N HIS A 409 -13.79 4.31 13.67
CA HIS A 409 -13.26 4.96 14.87
C HIS A 409 -13.90 4.45 16.16
N ALA A 410 -13.06 4.03 17.12
CA ALA A 410 -13.50 3.74 18.46
C ALA A 410 -13.69 5.04 19.27
N ILE A 411 -14.78 5.10 20.04
CA ILE A 411 -14.98 6.09 21.09
C ILE A 411 -15.57 5.36 22.31
N ALA A 412 -15.07 5.66 23.50
CA ALA A 412 -15.60 5.08 24.75
C ALA A 412 -17.09 5.33 24.88
N GLY A 413 -17.85 4.28 25.22
CA GLY A 413 -19.31 4.35 25.33
C GLY A 413 -20.08 4.39 24.00
N VAL A 414 -19.40 4.15 22.86
CA VAL A 414 -20.02 4.00 21.55
C VAL A 414 -19.74 2.59 21.05
N ASN A 415 -20.79 1.84 20.74
CA ASN A 415 -20.64 0.51 20.15
C ASN A 415 -20.14 0.62 18.69
N PRO A 416 -19.18 -0.22 18.28
CA PRO A 416 -18.77 -0.31 16.89
C PRO A 416 -19.95 -0.63 15.99
N GLN A 417 -20.10 0.10 14.90
CA GLN A 417 -21.06 -0.22 13.86
C GLN A 417 -20.44 -1.22 12.89
N LYS A 418 -21.00 -2.42 12.84
CA LYS A 418 -20.65 -3.44 11.85
C LYS A 418 -21.69 -3.43 10.74
N ASP A 419 -21.27 -3.84 9.54
CA ASP A 419 -22.17 -4.00 8.38
C ASP A 419 -22.99 -2.73 8.07
N PHE A 420 -22.35 -1.57 8.16
CA PHE A 420 -22.96 -0.27 7.86
C PHE A 420 -23.32 -0.14 6.38
N GLY A 421 -22.50 -0.71 5.49
CA GLY A 421 -22.75 -0.84 4.06
C GLY A 421 -23.28 -2.24 3.70
N PRO A 422 -23.85 -2.41 2.50
CA PRO A 422 -24.33 -3.69 2.03
C PRO A 422 -23.18 -4.72 1.90
N ASP A 423 -23.53 -6.01 2.02
CA ASP A 423 -22.63 -7.13 1.72
C ASP A 423 -22.29 -7.13 0.22
N LEU A 424 -21.03 -6.99 -0.12
CA LEU A 424 -20.53 -6.97 -1.50
C LEU A 424 -20.04 -8.33 -1.97
N SER A 425 -20.14 -9.39 -1.14
CA SER A 425 -19.63 -10.72 -1.48
C SER A 425 -20.21 -11.31 -2.76
N GLY A 426 -21.42 -10.90 -3.14
CA GLY A 426 -22.11 -11.35 -4.35
C GLY A 426 -22.26 -10.28 -5.43
N LEU A 427 -21.62 -9.11 -5.29
CA LEU A 427 -21.84 -7.98 -6.20
C LEU A 427 -21.54 -8.33 -7.66
N GLY A 428 -20.44 -9.05 -7.92
CA GLY A 428 -19.99 -9.38 -9.26
C GLY A 428 -20.92 -10.32 -10.07
N ARG A 429 -21.99 -10.84 -9.47
CA ARG A 429 -23.01 -11.67 -10.13
C ARG A 429 -24.37 -11.01 -10.26
N LYS A 430 -24.54 -9.76 -9.74
CA LYS A 430 -25.80 -9.06 -9.84
C LYS A 430 -26.15 -8.71 -11.29
N ASN A 431 -27.43 -8.86 -11.60
CA ASN A 431 -28.00 -8.42 -12.86
C ASN A 431 -28.33 -6.93 -12.82
N ALA A 432 -28.42 -6.29 -13.98
CA ALA A 432 -28.80 -4.88 -14.07
C ALA A 432 -30.19 -4.60 -13.46
N SER A 433 -31.13 -5.53 -13.62
CA SER A 433 -32.48 -5.46 -13.04
C SER A 433 -32.51 -5.47 -11.50
N GLU A 434 -31.44 -5.94 -10.83
CA GLU A 434 -31.30 -5.95 -9.37
C GLU A 434 -30.68 -4.66 -8.82
N LEU A 435 -30.37 -3.67 -9.68
CA LEU A 435 -29.63 -2.47 -9.34
C LEU A 435 -30.53 -1.23 -9.50
N GLU A 436 -30.37 -0.30 -8.56
CA GLU A 436 -31.05 1.00 -8.60
C GLU A 436 -30.10 2.05 -9.20
N PHE A 437 -30.42 2.52 -10.42
CA PHE A 437 -29.60 3.50 -11.13
C PHE A 437 -29.93 4.96 -10.75
N GLY A 438 -30.99 5.18 -9.97
CA GLY A 438 -31.38 6.51 -9.50
C GLY A 438 -31.61 7.51 -10.65
N THR A 439 -30.99 8.68 -10.53
CA THR A 439 -31.00 9.73 -11.54
C THR A 439 -29.77 9.72 -12.46
N ALA A 440 -28.87 8.76 -12.26
CA ALA A 440 -27.63 8.65 -13.02
C ALA A 440 -27.92 8.30 -14.51
N LYS A 441 -27.41 9.12 -15.42
CA LYS A 441 -27.52 8.90 -16.87
C LYS A 441 -26.35 8.04 -17.36
N ILE A 442 -26.34 6.76 -17.02
CA ILE A 442 -25.30 5.81 -17.34
C ILE A 442 -25.87 4.57 -18.05
N PRO A 443 -25.06 3.80 -18.76
CA PRO A 443 -25.47 2.51 -19.29
C PRO A 443 -25.99 1.58 -18.18
N HIS A 444 -27.13 0.92 -18.43
CA HIS A 444 -27.74 0.00 -17.46
C HIS A 444 -27.02 -1.34 -17.45
N ASN A 445 -25.80 -1.36 -16.92
CA ASN A 445 -25.02 -2.57 -16.70
C ASN A 445 -24.23 -2.47 -15.40
N LEU A 446 -23.74 -3.62 -14.90
CA LEU A 446 -23.05 -3.73 -13.60
C LEU A 446 -21.76 -2.90 -13.55
N VAL A 447 -21.00 -2.85 -14.65
CA VAL A 447 -19.70 -2.11 -14.68
C VAL A 447 -19.96 -0.62 -14.50
N ALA A 448 -20.84 -0.04 -15.33
CA ALA A 448 -21.20 1.37 -15.26
C ALA A 448 -21.81 1.74 -13.88
N TYR A 449 -22.62 0.85 -13.32
CA TYR A 449 -23.17 1.03 -11.97
C TYR A 449 -22.09 1.10 -10.91
N ILE A 450 -21.12 0.15 -10.90
CA ILE A 450 -20.03 0.13 -9.92
C ILE A 450 -19.21 1.42 -10.03
N GLN A 451 -18.82 1.81 -11.24
CA GLN A 451 -18.02 3.02 -11.46
C GLN A 451 -18.77 4.27 -10.99
N ALA A 452 -20.02 4.47 -11.41
CA ALA A 452 -20.81 5.61 -10.97
C ALA A 452 -21.01 5.64 -9.44
N LYS A 453 -21.20 4.46 -8.81
CA LYS A 453 -21.36 4.37 -7.36
C LYS A 453 -20.07 4.70 -6.61
N LEU A 454 -18.91 4.44 -7.19
CA LEU A 454 -17.61 4.80 -6.64
C LEU A 454 -17.30 6.29 -6.83
N GLU A 455 -17.63 6.87 -8.00
CA GLU A 455 -17.34 8.27 -8.34
C GLU A 455 -18.33 9.23 -7.67
N ASP A 456 -19.61 8.99 -7.79
CA ASP A 456 -20.66 9.81 -7.17
C ASP A 456 -21.80 8.94 -6.60
N PRO A 457 -21.66 8.47 -5.36
CA PRO A 457 -22.66 7.62 -4.73
C PRO A 457 -24.06 8.23 -4.68
N ILE A 458 -24.16 9.58 -4.61
CA ILE A 458 -25.43 10.29 -4.50
C ILE A 458 -26.15 10.36 -5.85
N ALA A 459 -25.44 10.46 -6.97
CA ALA A 459 -26.06 10.43 -8.29
C ALA A 459 -26.81 9.11 -8.54
N VAL A 460 -26.31 8.01 -7.97
CA VAL A 460 -26.95 6.69 -8.07
C VAL A 460 -28.05 6.51 -7.01
N ASN A 461 -27.86 7.04 -5.80
CA ASN A 461 -28.87 6.98 -4.74
C ASN A 461 -28.74 8.22 -3.85
N LEU A 462 -29.76 9.09 -3.85
CA LEU A 462 -29.78 10.35 -3.07
C LEU A 462 -29.61 10.14 -1.55
N ALA A 463 -30.01 8.98 -1.03
CA ALA A 463 -29.83 8.61 0.37
C ALA A 463 -28.49 7.91 0.66
N ALA A 464 -27.57 7.88 -0.30
CA ALA A 464 -26.30 7.21 -0.13
C ALA A 464 -25.47 7.85 1.00
N ARG A 465 -25.03 7.01 1.94
CA ARG A 465 -24.12 7.38 3.04
C ARG A 465 -22.67 7.06 2.70
N MET A 466 -22.44 6.40 1.58
CA MET A 466 -21.09 6.06 1.09
C MET A 466 -20.32 7.36 0.84
N PRO A 467 -19.11 7.49 1.40
CA PRO A 467 -18.26 8.65 1.15
C PRO A 467 -17.77 8.69 -0.30
N GLN A 468 -17.40 9.88 -0.74
CA GLN A 468 -16.83 10.10 -2.06
C GLN A 468 -15.30 9.97 -1.99
N TYR A 469 -14.71 9.30 -2.97
CA TYR A 469 -13.27 9.19 -3.17
C TYR A 469 -12.88 9.92 -4.47
N ASN A 470 -11.66 10.44 -4.52
CA ASN A 470 -11.11 11.02 -5.75
C ASN A 470 -10.37 9.92 -6.51
N TRP A 471 -11.01 9.38 -7.52
CA TRP A 471 -10.44 8.33 -8.34
C TRP A 471 -9.66 8.89 -9.53
N ASN A 472 -8.46 8.40 -9.79
CA ASN A 472 -7.95 8.38 -11.15
C ASN A 472 -8.53 7.17 -11.88
N GLN A 473 -8.53 7.19 -13.21
CA GLN A 473 -9.17 6.13 -14.01
C GLN A 473 -8.57 4.75 -13.75
N ALA A 474 -7.25 4.65 -13.57
CA ALA A 474 -6.57 3.38 -13.36
C ALA A 474 -6.98 2.73 -12.01
N ASP A 475 -7.11 3.51 -10.95
CA ASP A 475 -7.52 3.02 -9.63
C ASP A 475 -9.03 2.70 -9.60
N LEU A 476 -9.86 3.50 -10.29
CA LEU A 476 -11.28 3.21 -10.47
C LEU A 476 -11.50 1.88 -11.18
N ASP A 477 -10.76 1.64 -12.28
CA ASP A 477 -10.82 0.38 -13.03
C ASP A 477 -10.30 -0.79 -12.21
N ALA A 478 -9.26 -0.59 -11.42
CA ALA A 478 -8.71 -1.61 -10.54
C ALA A 478 -9.71 -2.02 -9.45
N VAL A 479 -10.33 -1.06 -8.77
CA VAL A 479 -11.36 -1.32 -7.75
C VAL A 479 -12.59 -1.97 -8.40
N THR A 480 -13.03 -1.48 -9.56
CA THR A 480 -14.11 -2.08 -10.34
C THR A 480 -13.80 -3.55 -10.65
N THR A 481 -12.57 -3.85 -11.10
CA THR A 481 -12.11 -5.22 -11.37
C THR A 481 -12.20 -6.10 -10.12
N ALA A 482 -11.75 -5.61 -8.97
CA ALA A 482 -11.81 -6.35 -7.72
C ALA A 482 -13.26 -6.60 -7.27
N LEU A 483 -14.14 -5.61 -7.39
CA LEU A 483 -15.56 -5.75 -7.05
C LEU A 483 -16.29 -6.72 -8.00
N LEU A 484 -16.00 -6.66 -9.29
CA LEU A 484 -16.54 -7.61 -10.27
C LEU A 484 -16.11 -9.05 -10.00
N SER A 485 -14.98 -9.26 -9.32
CA SER A 485 -14.52 -10.61 -8.94
C SER A 485 -15.32 -11.24 -7.80
N MET A 486 -16.11 -10.46 -7.06
CA MET A 486 -16.86 -10.90 -5.89
C MET A 486 -18.18 -11.57 -6.28
N LYS A 487 -18.12 -12.85 -6.60
CA LYS A 487 -19.29 -13.64 -7.07
C LYS A 487 -19.91 -14.54 -6.00
N GLY A 488 -19.59 -14.38 -4.72
CA GLY A 488 -20.08 -15.22 -3.63
C GLY A 488 -19.15 -16.40 -3.33
N ALA A 489 -19.68 -17.45 -2.71
CA ALA A 489 -18.87 -18.62 -2.32
C ALA A 489 -18.17 -19.25 -3.52
N LEU A 490 -16.88 -19.54 -3.34
CA LEU A 490 -16.08 -20.26 -4.34
C LEU A 490 -16.66 -21.67 -4.58
N PRO A 491 -16.60 -22.16 -5.84
CA PRO A 491 -17.27 -23.41 -6.19
C PRO A 491 -16.70 -24.66 -5.52
N THR A 492 -15.51 -24.66 -4.94
CA THR A 492 -14.96 -25.85 -4.27
C THR A 492 -13.97 -25.53 -3.16
N SER A 493 -14.01 -26.32 -2.07
CA SER A 493 -13.04 -26.34 -0.99
C SER A 493 -11.60 -26.69 -1.44
N ALA A 494 -11.43 -27.26 -2.63
CA ALA A 494 -10.13 -27.59 -3.20
C ALA A 494 -9.29 -26.34 -3.57
N LEU A 495 -9.93 -25.25 -3.96
CA LEU A 495 -9.24 -23.99 -4.27
C LEU A 495 -8.78 -23.24 -3.02
N GLN A 496 -9.42 -23.46 -1.88
CA GLN A 496 -9.03 -22.88 -0.59
C GLN A 496 -7.72 -23.47 -0.04
N LYS A 497 -7.31 -24.65 -0.49
CA LYS A 497 -6.06 -25.31 -0.04
C LYS A 497 -4.79 -24.68 -0.61
N LEU A 498 -4.91 -23.76 -1.57
CA LEU A 498 -3.75 -23.07 -2.17
C LEU A 498 -3.35 -21.78 -1.45
N VAL A 499 -4.10 -21.35 -0.44
CA VAL A 499 -3.71 -20.23 0.41
C VAL A 499 -2.76 -20.76 1.48
N VAL A 500 -1.47 -20.69 1.23
CA VAL A 500 -0.45 -20.89 2.28
C VAL A 500 -0.36 -19.58 3.06
N PRO A 501 -0.75 -19.54 4.35
CA PRO A 501 -0.53 -18.36 5.16
C PRO A 501 0.97 -18.09 5.25
N ARG A 502 1.42 -16.91 4.79
CA ARG A 502 2.77 -16.45 5.10
C ARG A 502 2.84 -16.27 6.62
N LYS A 503 3.51 -17.18 7.32
CA LYS A 503 3.91 -16.94 8.71
C LYS A 503 4.94 -15.81 8.68
N GLU A 504 4.53 -14.61 9.07
CA GLU A 504 5.49 -13.58 9.40
C GLU A 504 6.32 -14.06 10.58
N ALA A 505 7.62 -14.11 10.38
CA ALA A 505 8.56 -14.41 11.46
C ALA A 505 8.56 -13.21 12.42
N VAL A 506 7.99 -13.40 13.60
CA VAL A 506 7.97 -12.36 14.64
C VAL A 506 9.20 -12.53 15.51
N PHE A 507 10.06 -11.51 15.54
CA PHE A 507 11.16 -11.47 16.51
C PHE A 507 10.61 -11.11 17.89
N ARG A 508 10.71 -12.03 18.84
CA ARG A 508 10.24 -11.85 20.23
C ARG A 508 11.40 -12.05 21.20
N PRO A 509 12.17 -11.01 21.49
CA PRO A 509 13.21 -11.10 22.49
C PRO A 509 12.62 -11.26 23.90
N THR A 510 13.42 -11.72 24.84
CA THR A 510 13.06 -11.92 26.25
C THR A 510 14.06 -11.25 27.20
N GLY A 511 13.69 -11.12 28.47
CA GLY A 511 14.57 -10.58 29.52
C GLY A 511 14.79 -9.06 29.40
N ALA A 512 15.85 -8.56 30.03
CA ALA A 512 16.15 -7.13 30.09
C ALA A 512 16.26 -6.46 28.71
N PHE A 513 16.78 -7.19 27.72
CA PHE A 513 16.83 -6.68 26.35
C PHE A 513 15.44 -6.38 25.81
N ALA A 514 14.46 -7.24 26.04
CA ALA A 514 13.10 -7.03 25.56
C ALA A 514 12.48 -5.74 26.10
N GLU A 515 12.72 -5.42 27.38
CA GLU A 515 12.22 -4.20 28.00
C GLU A 515 12.83 -2.95 27.37
N VAL A 516 14.13 -2.97 27.11
CA VAL A 516 14.85 -1.84 26.49
C VAL A 516 14.48 -1.72 25.01
N TYR A 517 14.41 -2.85 24.28
CA TYR A 517 13.99 -2.95 22.89
C TYR A 517 12.58 -2.37 22.68
N GLU A 518 11.64 -2.70 23.58
CA GLU A 518 10.27 -2.15 23.54
C GLU A 518 10.23 -0.69 23.95
N ARG A 519 11.08 -0.24 24.88
CA ARG A 519 11.13 1.17 25.30
C ARG A 519 11.59 2.10 24.19
N TYR A 520 12.61 1.71 23.44
CA TYR A 520 13.17 2.53 22.37
C TYR A 520 12.67 2.16 20.97
N LYS A 521 11.79 1.15 20.86
CA LYS A 521 11.12 0.75 19.59
C LYS A 521 12.10 0.52 18.43
N CYS A 522 13.19 -0.18 18.70
CA CYS A 522 14.26 -0.42 17.72
C CYS A 522 13.74 -1.01 16.40
N TYR A 523 12.71 -1.88 16.50
CA TYR A 523 12.04 -2.53 15.36
C TYR A 523 11.25 -1.58 14.47
N THR A 524 11.01 -0.35 14.89
CA THR A 524 10.34 0.65 14.03
C THR A 524 11.19 1.00 12.81
N CYS A 525 12.51 1.02 12.98
CA CYS A 525 13.46 1.37 11.94
C CYS A 525 14.28 0.18 11.44
N HIS A 526 14.62 -0.75 12.35
CA HIS A 526 15.53 -1.87 12.09
C HIS A 526 14.79 -3.20 11.97
N LYS A 527 15.27 -4.07 11.07
CA LYS A 527 14.86 -5.48 11.04
C LYS A 527 15.71 -6.33 11.99
N PHE A 528 15.06 -7.33 12.60
CA PHE A 528 15.64 -8.38 13.42
C PHE A 528 15.06 -9.72 12.95
N ASN A 529 15.85 -10.60 12.38
CA ASN A 529 15.39 -11.84 11.76
C ASN A 529 14.25 -11.64 10.74
N GLY A 530 14.36 -10.57 9.94
CA GLY A 530 13.35 -10.21 8.95
C GLY A 530 12.11 -9.51 9.51
N TYR A 531 11.98 -9.34 10.83
CA TYR A 531 10.89 -8.61 11.48
C TYR A 531 11.29 -7.17 11.81
N GLY A 532 10.47 -6.21 11.47
CA GLY A 532 10.66 -4.79 11.76
C GLY A 532 10.69 -3.92 10.52
N GLY A 533 11.04 -2.64 10.71
CA GLY A 533 11.17 -1.64 9.64
C GLY A 533 12.43 -1.81 8.80
N ASP A 534 12.43 -1.26 7.62
CA ASP A 534 13.53 -1.32 6.63
C ASP A 534 14.19 0.05 6.35
N LEU A 535 13.92 1.03 7.20
CA LEU A 535 14.52 2.37 7.10
C LEU A 535 15.98 2.43 7.53
N ALA A 536 16.41 1.47 8.32
CA ALA A 536 17.76 1.38 8.86
C ALA A 536 18.35 -0.03 8.60
N PRO A 537 19.66 -0.22 8.74
CA PRO A 537 20.28 -1.52 8.52
C PRO A 537 19.63 -2.63 9.34
N GLU A 538 19.50 -3.81 8.76
CA GLU A 538 19.08 -5.01 9.48
C GLU A 538 20.14 -5.39 10.53
N LEU A 539 19.70 -5.67 11.76
CA LEU A 539 20.56 -5.93 12.90
C LEU A 539 20.67 -7.43 13.25
N THR A 540 20.11 -8.32 12.44
CA THR A 540 20.10 -9.77 12.66
C THR A 540 21.50 -10.33 12.96
N TYR A 541 22.53 -9.77 12.35
CA TYR A 541 23.92 -10.22 12.49
C TYR A 541 24.88 -9.11 12.94
N GLU A 542 24.36 -8.05 13.55
CA GLU A 542 25.17 -6.90 13.96
C GLU A 542 26.22 -7.25 15.02
N GLY A 543 25.96 -8.25 15.85
CA GLY A 543 26.94 -8.73 16.84
C GLY A 543 28.18 -9.36 16.23
N SER A 544 28.10 -9.96 15.03
CA SER A 544 29.30 -10.40 14.30
C SER A 544 30.04 -9.23 13.63
N ARG A 545 29.34 -8.13 13.36
CA ARG A 545 29.85 -6.99 12.60
C ARG A 545 30.52 -5.96 13.50
N ALA A 546 29.84 -5.53 14.55
CA ALA A 546 30.25 -4.40 15.38
C ALA A 546 30.92 -4.86 16.67
N GLN A 547 31.95 -4.12 17.10
CA GLN A 547 32.59 -4.33 18.39
C GLN A 547 31.69 -3.84 19.53
N HIS A 548 31.64 -4.61 20.62
CA HIS A 548 30.78 -4.34 21.77
C HIS A 548 30.91 -2.92 22.33
N GLN A 549 32.16 -2.48 22.63
CA GLN A 549 32.36 -1.15 23.21
C GLN A 549 31.92 -0.04 22.26
N TRP A 550 32.14 -0.23 20.96
CA TRP A 550 31.65 0.73 19.96
C TRP A 550 30.12 0.77 19.92
N LEU A 551 29.43 -0.37 20.06
CA LEU A 551 27.97 -0.40 20.14
C LEU A 551 27.45 0.41 21.32
N VAL A 552 28.04 0.25 22.52
CA VAL A 552 27.69 1.05 23.71
C VAL A 552 27.85 2.54 23.43
N ASP A 553 29.01 2.95 22.89
CA ASP A 553 29.32 4.34 22.60
C ASP A 553 28.37 4.92 21.52
N PHE A 554 28.09 4.13 20.47
CA PHE A 554 27.20 4.53 19.37
C PHE A 554 25.75 4.66 19.83
N LEU A 555 25.22 3.75 20.63
CA LEU A 555 23.87 3.81 21.16
C LEU A 555 23.66 5.04 22.05
N LYS A 556 24.67 5.45 22.78
CA LYS A 556 24.65 6.67 23.61
C LYS A 556 24.81 7.95 22.78
N SER A 557 25.60 7.92 21.73
CA SER A 557 25.89 9.06 20.86
C SER A 557 26.04 8.61 19.40
N PRO A 558 24.94 8.44 18.66
CA PRO A 558 24.97 8.02 17.27
C PRO A 558 25.78 8.96 16.39
N GLN A 559 26.68 8.40 15.58
CA GLN A 559 27.56 9.15 14.69
C GLN A 559 27.17 8.96 13.24
N THR A 560 27.54 9.93 12.39
CA THR A 560 27.33 9.85 10.96
C THR A 560 28.36 8.91 10.31
N LEU A 561 27.98 7.70 9.98
CA LEU A 561 28.84 6.74 9.28
C LEU A 561 28.86 6.95 7.77
N ARG A 562 27.74 7.38 7.20
CA ARG A 562 27.57 7.66 5.77
C ARG A 562 27.06 9.08 5.58
N PRO A 563 27.91 10.04 5.17
CA PRO A 563 27.54 11.46 5.05
C PRO A 563 26.41 11.74 4.05
N THR A 564 26.29 10.89 3.02
CA THR A 564 25.28 11.03 1.95
C THR A 564 23.87 10.65 2.35
N LEU A 565 23.69 9.85 3.42
CA LEU A 565 22.37 9.48 3.89
C LEU A 565 21.73 10.63 4.66
N ILE A 566 20.48 10.93 4.33
CA ILE A 566 19.68 11.97 5.01
C ILE A 566 19.18 11.44 6.35
N LEU A 567 18.72 10.20 6.37
CA LEU A 567 18.23 9.56 7.58
C LEU A 567 19.37 9.19 8.53
N ARG A 568 19.16 9.43 9.81
CA ARG A 568 20.14 9.22 10.89
C ARG A 568 19.45 8.53 12.05
N MET A 569 20.20 7.66 12.74
CA MET A 569 19.74 7.14 14.02
C MET A 569 19.52 8.31 14.99
N PRO A 570 18.32 8.47 15.57
CA PRO A 570 18.06 9.54 16.52
C PRO A 570 18.88 9.37 17.80
N GLN A 571 19.21 10.48 18.44
CA GLN A 571 19.85 10.44 19.76
C GLN A 571 18.78 10.25 20.82
N LEU A 572 18.69 9.02 21.34
CA LEU A 572 17.64 8.62 22.27
C LEU A 572 17.96 8.94 23.74
N ASN A 573 19.14 9.48 24.02
CA ASN A 573 19.67 9.76 25.36
C ASN A 573 19.54 8.54 26.29
N MET A 574 19.97 7.39 25.79
CA MET A 574 19.95 6.14 26.54
C MET A 574 20.80 6.22 27.81
N SER A 575 20.37 5.57 28.89
CA SER A 575 21.19 5.37 30.07
C SER A 575 22.37 4.44 29.75
N ASP A 576 23.41 4.50 30.57
CA ASP A 576 24.57 3.58 30.43
C ASP A 576 24.13 2.11 30.52
N ASN A 577 23.20 1.81 31.41
CA ASN A 577 22.66 0.47 31.60
C ASN A 577 21.83 0.00 30.39
N ASP A 578 21.00 0.87 29.82
CA ASP A 578 20.19 0.50 28.64
C ASP A 578 21.10 0.25 27.41
N ALA A 579 22.10 1.13 27.20
CA ALA A 579 23.05 0.98 26.11
C ALA A 579 23.89 -0.30 26.26
N ALA A 580 24.35 -0.60 27.46
CA ALA A 580 25.06 -1.84 27.75
C ALA A 580 24.17 -3.07 27.53
N THR A 581 22.93 -3.07 28.04
CA THR A 581 21.97 -4.17 27.86
C THR A 581 21.71 -4.48 26.39
N LEU A 582 21.54 -3.46 25.56
CA LEU A 582 21.38 -3.64 24.11
C LEU A 582 22.65 -4.19 23.47
N ALA A 583 23.81 -3.61 23.78
CA ALA A 583 25.11 -4.03 23.23
C ALA A 583 25.45 -5.47 23.62
N ASP A 584 25.19 -5.87 24.87
CA ASP A 584 25.41 -7.24 25.36
C ASP A 584 24.59 -8.24 24.55
N TYR A 585 23.29 -8.00 24.42
CA TYR A 585 22.42 -8.89 23.66
C TYR A 585 22.80 -8.95 22.17
N ILE A 586 23.02 -7.79 21.54
CA ILE A 586 23.44 -7.73 20.14
C ILE A 586 24.74 -8.53 19.95
N SER A 587 25.73 -8.29 20.77
CA SER A 587 27.05 -8.95 20.67
C SER A 587 27.04 -10.43 20.98
N MET A 588 26.12 -10.91 21.84
CA MET A 588 26.06 -12.32 22.23
C MET A 588 25.09 -13.16 21.42
N VAL A 589 23.96 -12.57 21.00
CA VAL A 589 22.82 -13.31 20.41
C VAL A 589 22.69 -13.08 18.91
N LEU A 590 22.89 -11.83 18.46
CA LEU A 590 22.71 -11.47 17.05
C LEU A 590 24.00 -11.74 16.25
N GLN A 591 24.41 -12.99 16.22
CA GLN A 591 25.64 -13.47 15.58
C GLN A 591 25.32 -14.20 14.27
N ASN A 592 26.14 -13.98 13.25
CA ASN A 592 26.11 -14.77 12.03
C ASN A 592 26.85 -16.10 12.25
N PRO A 593 26.14 -17.24 12.16
CA PRO A 593 26.77 -18.54 12.42
C PRO A 593 27.87 -18.93 11.39
N ALA A 594 27.90 -18.25 10.24
CA ALA A 594 28.92 -18.46 9.22
C ALA A 594 30.22 -17.68 9.49
N ILE A 595 30.20 -16.74 10.43
CA ILE A 595 31.38 -15.95 10.82
C ILE A 595 31.88 -16.44 12.14
N ASN A 596 33.02 -17.14 12.09
CA ASN A 596 33.66 -17.62 13.33
C ASN A 596 34.28 -16.44 14.08
N PRO A 597 33.90 -16.18 15.35
CA PRO A 597 34.44 -15.07 16.15
C PRO A 597 35.88 -15.36 16.69
N VAL A 598 36.75 -15.89 15.86
CA VAL A 598 38.14 -16.12 16.27
C VAL A 598 38.78 -14.78 16.62
N LYS A 599 39.25 -14.62 17.85
CA LYS A 599 40.14 -13.52 18.20
C LYS A 599 41.41 -13.68 17.35
N PRO A 600 41.75 -12.66 16.52
CA PRO A 600 42.95 -12.73 15.71
C PRO A 600 44.18 -12.91 16.64
N ASP A 601 45.10 -13.74 16.24
CA ASP A 601 46.41 -13.81 16.90
C ASP A 601 47.10 -12.44 16.77
N ALA A 602 47.67 -11.92 17.85
CA ALA A 602 48.37 -10.64 17.82
C ALA A 602 49.49 -10.58 16.76
N ASN A 603 50.02 -11.76 16.34
CA ASN A 603 51.00 -11.89 15.26
C ASN A 603 50.38 -11.74 13.83
N GLU A 604 49.09 -11.94 13.67
CA GLU A 604 48.42 -11.80 12.37
C GLU A 604 48.30 -10.35 11.92
N PHE A 605 48.35 -9.38 12.83
CA PHE A 605 48.27 -7.95 12.56
C PHE A 605 49.60 -7.22 12.79
N SER A 606 50.67 -7.77 12.28
CA SER A 606 51.97 -7.11 12.38
C SER A 606 52.01 -5.78 11.63
N PRO A 607 52.84 -4.81 12.02
CA PRO A 607 53.03 -3.55 11.31
C PRO A 607 53.36 -3.72 9.81
N ALA A 608 54.08 -4.78 9.47
CA ALA A 608 54.39 -5.12 8.09
C ALA A 608 53.16 -5.54 7.29
N MET A 609 52.27 -6.33 7.90
CA MET A 609 50.99 -6.69 7.26
C MET A 609 50.07 -5.45 7.07
N ALA A 610 50.02 -4.56 8.07
CA ALA A 610 49.25 -3.34 7.96
C ALA A 610 49.80 -2.40 6.87
N ALA A 611 51.13 -2.28 6.74
CA ALA A 611 51.75 -1.50 5.65
C ALA A 611 51.46 -2.10 4.29
N LEU A 612 51.50 -3.42 4.12
CA LEU A 612 51.06 -4.09 2.90
C LEU A 612 49.59 -3.81 2.62
N GLY A 613 48.72 -3.90 3.64
CA GLY A 613 47.29 -3.61 3.53
C GLY A 613 47.02 -2.18 3.09
N GLN A 614 47.78 -1.21 3.59
CA GLN A 614 47.69 0.19 3.16
C GLN A 614 48.05 0.33 1.68
N GLN A 615 49.13 -0.31 1.23
CA GLN A 615 49.51 -0.28 -0.19
C GLN A 615 48.44 -0.94 -1.07
N LEU A 616 47.84 -2.03 -0.66
CA LEU A 616 46.74 -2.68 -1.36
C LEU A 616 45.50 -1.78 -1.42
N TYR A 617 45.17 -1.12 -0.32
CA TYR A 617 44.02 -0.21 -0.20
C TYR A 617 44.17 1.01 -1.11
N GLU A 618 45.34 1.70 -1.05
CA GLU A 618 45.57 2.97 -1.72
C GLU A 618 46.00 2.82 -3.20
N VAL A 619 46.81 1.84 -3.51
CA VAL A 619 47.47 1.73 -4.81
C VAL A 619 46.84 0.63 -5.68
N LYS A 620 46.75 -0.60 -5.18
CA LYS A 620 46.34 -1.74 -6.02
C LYS A 620 44.83 -1.74 -6.27
N TYR A 621 44.04 -1.61 -5.23
CA TYR A 621 42.59 -1.75 -5.31
C TYR A 621 41.84 -0.43 -5.27
N GLN A 622 42.52 0.66 -4.89
CA GLN A 622 42.00 2.03 -4.87
C GLN A 622 40.66 2.16 -4.10
N CYS A 623 40.57 1.53 -2.94
CA CYS A 623 39.34 1.50 -2.12
C CYS A 623 38.89 2.91 -1.70
N GLN A 624 39.83 3.88 -1.63
CA GLN A 624 39.53 5.29 -1.39
C GLN A 624 38.69 5.93 -2.50
N SER A 625 38.50 5.32 -3.67
CA SER A 625 37.55 5.84 -4.68
C SER A 625 36.11 5.86 -4.17
N CYS A 626 35.77 4.95 -3.25
CA CYS A 626 34.44 4.84 -2.64
C CYS A 626 34.43 5.21 -1.16
N HIS A 627 35.53 5.02 -0.43
CA HIS A 627 35.62 5.20 1.02
C HIS A 627 36.50 6.40 1.39
N THR A 628 36.08 7.10 2.46
CA THR A 628 36.85 8.24 3.00
C THR A 628 37.69 7.78 4.17
N ILE A 629 39.00 8.13 4.16
CA ILE A 629 39.93 8.05 5.30
C ILE A 629 40.65 9.39 5.43
N GLY A 630 40.76 9.94 6.65
CA GLY A 630 41.45 11.21 6.90
C GLY A 630 40.83 12.43 6.19
N GLY A 631 39.56 12.35 5.82
CA GLY A 631 38.89 13.40 5.05
C GLY A 631 39.14 13.36 3.55
N THR A 632 39.89 12.38 3.05
CA THR A 632 40.21 12.18 1.63
C THR A 632 39.53 10.91 1.13
N GLY A 633 38.98 10.94 -0.10
CA GLY A 633 38.33 9.80 -0.75
C GLY A 633 36.89 10.03 -1.12
N GLY A 634 36.23 8.98 -1.61
CA GLY A 634 34.84 9.00 -2.06
C GLY A 634 33.83 8.86 -0.91
N TYR A 635 32.56 9.17 -1.21
CA TYR A 635 31.46 9.17 -0.23
C TYR A 635 30.41 8.06 -0.51
N VAL A 636 30.65 7.19 -1.47
CA VAL A 636 29.74 6.11 -1.83
C VAL A 636 29.66 5.06 -0.73
N GLY A 637 30.85 4.70 -0.19
CA GLY A 637 31.00 3.81 0.96
C GLY A 637 31.00 4.57 2.30
N PRO A 638 30.93 3.83 3.43
CA PRO A 638 31.09 4.44 4.75
C PRO A 638 32.48 5.04 4.95
N ASN A 639 32.56 6.06 5.84
CA ASN A 639 33.82 6.57 6.32
C ASN A 639 34.53 5.50 7.17
N LEU A 640 35.79 5.19 6.86
CA LEU A 640 36.57 4.14 7.50
C LEU A 640 37.58 4.62 8.54
N ASN A 641 37.59 5.92 8.90
CA ASN A 641 38.51 6.46 9.91
C ASN A 641 38.55 5.65 11.21
N ASN A 642 37.45 5.03 11.57
CA ASN A 642 37.27 4.25 12.78
C ASN A 642 37.01 2.77 12.52
N ALA A 643 37.35 2.27 11.34
CA ALA A 643 37.02 0.88 10.97
C ALA A 643 37.50 -0.14 12.00
N GLY A 644 38.73 0.01 12.50
CA GLY A 644 39.32 -0.87 13.52
C GLY A 644 38.74 -0.72 14.93
N ARG A 645 37.95 0.34 15.19
CA ARG A 645 37.20 0.50 16.44
C ARG A 645 35.74 0.02 16.30
N TRP A 646 35.19 0.13 15.11
CA TRP A 646 33.79 -0.18 14.83
C TRP A 646 33.59 -1.65 14.46
N LEU A 647 34.35 -2.15 13.46
CA LEU A 647 34.14 -3.48 12.89
C LEU A 647 34.98 -4.55 13.60
N THR A 648 34.48 -5.77 13.64
CA THR A 648 35.26 -6.93 14.03
C THR A 648 36.17 -7.36 12.88
N ALA A 649 37.36 -7.89 13.19
CA ALA A 649 38.26 -8.40 12.17
C ALA A 649 37.65 -9.55 11.37
N ALA A 650 36.94 -10.46 12.04
CA ALA A 650 36.25 -11.58 11.38
C ALA A 650 35.19 -11.11 10.37
N TRP A 651 34.47 -10.03 10.69
CA TRP A 651 33.53 -9.44 9.73
C TRP A 651 34.26 -8.83 8.54
N ILE A 652 35.33 -8.08 8.75
CA ILE A 652 36.12 -7.48 7.67
C ILE A 652 36.62 -8.54 6.70
N GLU A 653 37.19 -9.65 7.22
CA GLU A 653 37.65 -10.76 6.38
C GLU A 653 36.52 -11.40 5.56
N ALA A 654 35.40 -11.71 6.23
CA ALA A 654 34.22 -12.26 5.55
C ALA A 654 33.66 -11.31 4.49
N TRP A 655 33.60 -10.01 4.80
CA TRP A 655 33.16 -8.96 3.88
C TRP A 655 34.06 -8.84 2.65
N LEU A 656 35.37 -8.80 2.84
CA LEU A 656 36.31 -8.74 1.73
C LEU A 656 36.26 -9.99 0.84
N LYS A 657 35.95 -11.14 1.43
CA LYS A 657 35.81 -12.42 0.70
C LYS A 657 34.56 -12.46 -0.18
N ASP A 658 33.41 -12.10 0.37
CA ASP A 658 32.14 -12.11 -0.35
C ASP A 658 31.11 -11.14 0.30
N PRO A 659 31.09 -9.86 -0.10
CA PRO A 659 30.19 -8.88 0.48
C PRO A 659 28.72 -9.19 0.19
N GLN A 660 28.38 -9.75 -0.98
CA GLN A 660 27.00 -10.09 -1.35
C GLN A 660 26.47 -11.29 -0.55
N ALA A 661 27.32 -12.19 -0.07
CA ALA A 661 26.90 -13.27 0.82
C ALA A 661 26.43 -12.74 2.18
N LEU A 662 26.96 -11.59 2.63
CA LEU A 662 26.58 -10.96 3.90
C LEU A 662 25.44 -9.95 3.74
N VAL A 663 25.45 -9.17 2.66
CA VAL A 663 24.43 -8.17 2.32
C VAL A 663 24.15 -8.26 0.81
N PRO A 664 23.10 -8.99 0.40
CA PRO A 664 22.84 -9.29 -1.02
C PRO A 664 22.74 -8.06 -1.93
N ASP A 665 22.20 -6.96 -1.42
CA ASP A 665 21.97 -5.72 -2.19
C ASP A 665 23.12 -4.70 -2.05
N THR A 666 24.28 -5.10 -1.52
CA THR A 666 25.41 -4.18 -1.39
C THR A 666 26.01 -3.84 -2.74
N ILE A 667 26.36 -2.56 -2.91
CA ILE A 667 27.09 -2.05 -4.09
C ILE A 667 28.60 -2.31 -3.98
N GLU A 668 29.11 -2.82 -2.85
CA GLU A 668 30.52 -3.18 -2.72
C GLU A 668 30.86 -4.26 -3.74
N PRO A 669 31.84 -4.04 -4.63
CA PRO A 669 32.16 -5.01 -5.68
C PRO A 669 32.88 -6.21 -5.07
N ARG A 670 32.46 -7.41 -5.46
CA ARG A 670 33.23 -8.62 -5.17
C ARG A 670 34.56 -8.61 -5.93
N ARG A 671 35.66 -8.80 -5.22
CA ARG A 671 37.01 -8.83 -5.77
C ARG A 671 37.66 -10.17 -5.45
N ASN A 672 38.55 -10.64 -6.33
CA ASN A 672 39.31 -11.88 -6.12
C ASN A 672 40.57 -11.58 -5.30
N PHE A 673 40.40 -11.34 -4.02
CA PHE A 673 41.52 -11.20 -3.10
C PHE A 673 42.09 -12.59 -2.76
N THR A 674 43.42 -12.67 -2.62
CA THR A 674 44.07 -13.83 -1.97
C THR A 674 43.88 -13.76 -0.46
N ASP A 675 43.98 -14.90 0.24
CA ASP A 675 43.85 -14.93 1.70
C ASP A 675 44.88 -14.00 2.37
N GLN A 676 46.10 -13.89 1.83
CA GLN A 676 47.12 -12.96 2.32
C GLN A 676 46.71 -11.50 2.17
N GLU A 677 46.10 -11.14 1.03
CA GLU A 677 45.61 -9.77 0.80
C GLU A 677 44.42 -9.43 1.70
N ILE A 678 43.51 -10.38 1.94
CA ILE A 678 42.43 -10.20 2.91
C ILE A 678 43.02 -9.92 4.31
N LYS A 679 43.97 -10.72 4.75
CA LYS A 679 44.62 -10.51 6.06
C LYS A 679 45.37 -9.17 6.12
N ALA A 680 46.05 -8.77 5.07
CA ALA A 680 46.76 -7.50 5.02
C ALA A 680 45.81 -6.30 5.03
N LEU A 681 44.75 -6.34 4.24
CA LEU A 681 43.71 -5.30 4.24
C LEU A 681 43.00 -5.22 5.61
N THR A 682 42.69 -6.36 6.21
CA THR A 682 42.10 -6.42 7.55
C THR A 682 43.04 -5.81 8.58
N ALA A 683 44.35 -6.18 8.55
CA ALA A 683 45.36 -5.62 9.44
C ALA A 683 45.43 -4.09 9.31
N TYR A 684 45.43 -3.55 8.10
CA TYR A 684 45.41 -2.10 7.87
C TYR A 684 44.11 -1.44 8.42
N LEU A 685 42.95 -1.98 8.10
CA LEU A 685 41.67 -1.42 8.56
C LEU A 685 41.54 -1.45 10.07
N MET A 686 42.11 -2.46 10.74
CA MET A 686 42.14 -2.56 12.20
C MET A 686 43.05 -1.51 12.86
N THR A 687 44.02 -0.92 12.15
CA THR A 687 44.80 0.22 12.63
C THR A 687 44.04 1.55 12.64
N LEU A 688 42.93 1.63 11.89
CA LEU A 688 42.15 2.84 11.77
C LEU A 688 41.24 3.04 12.99
N GLN A 689 41.77 3.67 14.02
CA GLN A 689 41.17 3.88 15.35
C GLN A 689 41.13 5.37 15.73
N ALA A 690 40.86 6.26 14.78
CA ALA A 690 40.75 7.68 15.08
C ALA A 690 39.75 7.93 16.22
N GLY A 691 40.13 8.75 17.20
CA GLY A 691 39.26 9.07 18.33
C GLY A 691 37.95 9.68 17.90
N ILE A 692 36.87 9.46 18.64
CA ILE A 692 35.59 10.13 18.47
C ILE A 692 35.86 11.62 18.81
N ALA A 693 36.05 12.46 17.79
CA ALA A 693 35.98 13.90 18.01
C ALA A 693 34.50 14.22 18.33
N PRO A 694 34.20 14.88 19.46
CA PRO A 694 32.84 15.36 19.68
C PRO A 694 32.46 16.21 18.47
N GLN A 695 31.29 15.95 17.87
CA GLN A 695 30.76 16.75 16.77
C GLN A 695 30.67 18.20 17.27
N LYS A 696 31.63 19.02 16.92
CA LYS A 696 31.43 20.48 16.94
C LYS A 696 30.27 20.72 15.98
N SER A 697 29.17 21.29 16.48
CA SER A 697 28.05 21.76 15.70
C SER A 697 28.58 22.33 14.39
N ALA A 698 28.16 21.83 13.25
CA ALA A 698 28.46 22.44 11.96
C ALA A 698 27.84 23.84 11.97
N THR A 699 28.60 24.80 12.45
CA THR A 699 28.37 26.20 12.15
C THR A 699 28.35 26.32 10.64
N ALA A 700 27.23 26.74 10.09
CA ALA A 700 27.04 26.97 8.68
C ALA A 700 28.24 27.73 8.11
N SER A 701 29.13 27.05 7.41
CA SER A 701 30.14 27.69 6.60
C SER A 701 29.39 28.51 5.57
N ARG A 702 29.50 29.82 5.70
CA ARG A 702 29.06 30.79 4.70
C ARG A 702 29.59 30.31 3.34
N VAL A 703 28.67 29.96 2.47
CA VAL A 703 28.98 29.79 1.04
C VAL A 703 29.50 31.15 0.57
N GLY A 704 30.78 31.18 0.29
CA GLY A 704 31.44 32.35 -0.28
C GLY A 704 30.74 32.70 -1.59
N THR A 705 30.35 33.96 -1.70
CA THR A 705 29.90 34.60 -2.92
C THR A 705 31.01 34.48 -3.98
N ALA A 706 30.83 33.57 -4.94
CA ALA A 706 31.63 33.61 -6.17
C ALA A 706 31.19 34.83 -6.95
N ARG A 707 32.11 35.80 -7.06
CA ARG A 707 32.00 36.95 -7.95
C ARG A 707 31.92 36.49 -9.39
N GLY A 708 31.08 37.19 -10.13
CA GLY A 708 30.74 36.95 -11.50
C GLY A 708 31.90 36.93 -12.48
N VAL A 709 31.67 36.19 -13.53
CA VAL A 709 32.25 36.45 -14.85
C VAL A 709 31.09 36.42 -15.84
N SER A 710 30.79 37.58 -16.43
CA SER A 710 30.08 37.76 -17.70
C SER A 710 31.14 37.90 -18.81
N PRO A 711 30.77 37.77 -20.08
CA PRO A 711 29.51 37.82 -20.77
C PRO A 711 28.96 36.46 -21.23
#